data_ce0902a6bc13e81632c3f284d8a8c2d4
#
_entry.id   ce0902a6bc13e81632c3f284d8a8c2d4
#
_cell.length_a   1.000
_cell.length_b   1.000
_cell.length_c   1.000
_cell.angle_alpha   90.00
_cell.angle_beta   90.00
_cell.angle_gamma   90.00
#
_symmetry.space_group_name_H-M   'P 1'
#
loop_
_entity.id
_entity.type
_entity.pdbx_description
1 polymer ?
#
loop_
_entity_poly.entity_id
_entity_poly.type
_entity_poly.pdbx_seq_one_letter_code
_entity_poly.pdbx_strand_id
1 'polypeptide(L)'
;YGADAVAGVVNNVIDSDYEGFSFTTKASGYDHFEAMDLTFTSKFGTKFNEGDSHLTVLVDYYDRDSIKATEDERWSIGDHRELLPDDSPWKTNTNFRNMYSWQYAQLDQSGTNSFTDSRGEMQILPSDDPKCAGSSALDTGYGTCLVPDTTSSDYYYLNPGLYRDFRGEVERQNIFMTLTHNLENGMEMFSEVGYYKSTSLREKEPGGTFSSAPLSIGPDYYYTNQLVQGDENPLAGKKLRLDGMRNPKYGRTISNEKETTRFLAGLRGMRGDWDWETAVLYSKATAHDVTYNRISNTLLQEAMYDSTPAAFNIFSLDATNIERALVDVYRNDESELTLWDFKASNNEIFSLPAGPVGMLIGMEYREESYADDRDPRLDGTIAFVADNGGTFPFVGDVLGSSPTTDTSGSKDTASLFTEFQIPITDKIRAQLALRHENISDAGSTTVGKFAVGWDIAEGLLLRGSAQTAFRAPNLVQVNQLMVARTGTRVDAVNQYITQNNTTSDNGFDSDSKYTIQRFATGADKLESEESTNSSIGFVLQPSMFVSNSSVEKALEGLTVTYDMWKIEKDKTIGLFGRDNHTILDLALLIENGLNNCDTFQANPAVLRDVDELDEGTLALFADAGICPVGKAYRVTDEYINMAKRTLEGQDIGVNYDFDTKLGEFRLRYNATFTDTFEQVPTGNFAAIQQAQADGLIPEYVDLKGFGNLLGIDGNYDEKHSLKFSWRKGPWGASLSGLKKGDFIQSKLTLADGTEYVIPSMTTMDASVYYRFNLGGTNARLKLAVKNLNDERAPLADSFYGFFADAHQDYGRNYYVSLRIDM
;
A
#
# COMPACT_ATOMS: atom_id res chain seq x y z
N TYR A 1 -20.93 11.56 8.63
CA TYR A 1 -21.06 10.31 9.39
C TYR A 1 -21.61 9.27 8.43
N GLY A 2 -21.10 8.05 8.44
CA GLY A 2 -21.59 6.97 7.58
C GLY A 2 -20.64 5.81 7.58
N ALA A 3 -20.92 4.82 6.73
CA ALA A 3 -19.98 3.77 6.42
C ALA A 3 -18.64 4.37 6.04
N ASP A 4 -17.56 3.78 6.53
CA ASP A 4 -16.18 4.16 6.26
C ASP A 4 -15.65 5.44 6.96
N ALA A 5 -16.48 6.16 7.73
CA ALA A 5 -16.07 7.36 8.48
C ALA A 5 -15.37 7.04 9.83
N VAL A 6 -14.48 6.05 9.86
CA VAL A 6 -13.92 5.42 11.07
C VAL A 6 -13.05 6.36 11.91
N ALA A 7 -12.37 7.33 11.29
CA ALA A 7 -11.52 8.30 11.99
C ALA A 7 -11.89 9.75 11.69
N GLY A 8 -12.51 10.02 10.55
CA GLY A 8 -12.90 11.36 10.15
C GLY A 8 -13.39 11.41 8.70
N VAL A 9 -13.86 12.58 8.29
CA VAL A 9 -14.39 12.82 6.93
C VAL A 9 -13.70 14.06 6.35
N VAL A 10 -13.22 13.94 5.12
CA VAL A 10 -12.76 15.08 4.31
C VAL A 10 -13.85 15.43 3.32
N ASN A 11 -14.43 16.62 3.48
CA ASN A 11 -15.44 17.14 2.55
C ASN A 11 -14.78 18.04 1.50
N ASN A 12 -14.88 17.66 0.24
CA ASN A 12 -14.44 18.47 -0.89
C ASN A 12 -15.64 19.24 -1.47
N VAL A 13 -15.63 20.56 -1.34
CA VAL A 13 -16.69 21.43 -1.88
C VAL A 13 -16.30 21.87 -3.28
N ILE A 14 -17.21 21.63 -4.25
CA ILE A 14 -17.02 22.04 -5.64
C ILE A 14 -17.46 23.49 -5.77
N ASP A 15 -16.61 24.32 -6.39
CA ASP A 15 -16.93 25.69 -6.76
C ASP A 15 -17.77 25.70 -8.07
N SER A 16 -19.09 25.58 -7.89
CA SER A 16 -20.07 25.55 -8.99
C SER A 16 -20.45 26.91 -9.53
N ASP A 17 -20.11 28.01 -8.81
CA ASP A 17 -20.56 29.38 -9.14
C ASP A 17 -19.46 30.21 -9.80
N TYR A 18 -18.44 29.57 -10.34
CA TYR A 18 -17.35 30.28 -11.01
C TYR A 18 -17.83 31.02 -12.28
N GLU A 19 -17.53 32.31 -12.42
CA GLU A 19 -17.76 33.10 -13.61
C GLU A 19 -16.42 33.56 -14.22
N GLY A 20 -16.32 33.50 -15.55
CA GLY A 20 -15.12 33.89 -16.28
C GLY A 20 -14.33 32.71 -16.82
N PHE A 21 -13.09 32.98 -17.18
CA PHE A 21 -12.16 31.95 -17.68
C PHE A 21 -10.83 32.03 -16.92
N SER A 22 -10.34 30.90 -16.46
CA SER A 22 -8.98 30.79 -15.95
C SER A 22 -8.20 29.70 -16.66
N PHE A 23 -6.93 29.96 -16.91
CA PHE A 23 -6.00 29.01 -17.48
C PHE A 23 -4.74 28.96 -16.61
N THR A 24 -4.31 27.76 -16.26
CA THR A 24 -3.07 27.53 -15.50
C THR A 24 -2.20 26.52 -16.22
N THR A 25 -0.95 26.86 -16.49
CA THR A 25 0.06 25.91 -16.92
C THR A 25 1.15 25.82 -15.86
N LYS A 26 1.68 24.61 -15.69
CA LYS A 26 2.79 24.33 -14.78
C LYS A 26 3.75 23.33 -15.44
N ALA A 27 5.03 23.66 -15.44
CA ALA A 27 6.11 22.77 -15.81
C ALA A 27 7.03 22.59 -14.61
N SER A 28 7.40 21.36 -14.31
CA SER A 28 8.35 21.02 -13.24
C SER A 28 9.43 20.06 -13.72
N GLY A 29 10.62 20.19 -13.18
CA GLY A 29 11.80 19.35 -13.44
C GLY A 29 12.56 19.10 -12.15
N TYR A 30 13.54 18.21 -12.21
CA TYR A 30 14.30 17.72 -11.08
C TYR A 30 15.77 18.12 -11.21
N ASP A 31 16.46 18.23 -10.09
CA ASP A 31 17.89 18.55 -10.08
C ASP A 31 18.73 17.35 -10.53
N HIS A 32 18.27 16.15 -10.22
CA HIS A 32 19.00 14.91 -10.41
C HIS A 32 18.56 14.10 -11.65
N PHE A 33 17.45 14.46 -12.32
CA PHE A 33 16.86 13.69 -13.42
C PHE A 33 16.40 14.59 -14.56
N GLU A 34 16.41 14.05 -15.78
CA GLU A 34 15.95 14.79 -16.96
C GLU A 34 14.40 14.82 -17.09
N ALA A 35 13.68 14.13 -16.23
CA ALA A 35 12.22 14.01 -16.27
C ALA A 35 11.49 15.34 -16.03
N MET A 36 10.41 15.56 -16.77
CA MET A 36 9.51 16.69 -16.64
C MET A 36 8.10 16.25 -16.27
N ASP A 37 7.40 17.13 -15.55
CA ASP A 37 5.96 17.00 -15.33
C ASP A 37 5.28 18.27 -15.87
N LEU A 38 4.23 18.09 -16.70
CA LEU A 38 3.44 19.18 -17.26
C LEU A 38 2.01 19.11 -16.73
N THR A 39 1.41 20.27 -16.45
CA THR A 39 -0.01 20.38 -16.08
C THR A 39 -0.64 21.54 -16.84
N PHE A 40 -1.82 21.30 -17.39
CA PHE A 40 -2.68 22.32 -18.00
C PHE A 40 -4.05 22.21 -17.35
N THR A 41 -4.50 23.28 -16.71
CA THR A 41 -5.82 23.34 -16.10
C THR A 41 -6.58 24.53 -16.67
N SER A 42 -7.77 24.31 -17.19
CA SER A 42 -8.67 25.34 -17.68
C SER A 42 -9.99 25.27 -16.94
N LYS A 43 -10.49 26.41 -16.49
CA LYS A 43 -11.80 26.55 -15.87
C LYS A 43 -12.58 27.64 -16.55
N PHE A 44 -13.80 27.34 -16.98
CA PHE A 44 -14.73 28.24 -17.59
C PHE A 44 -16.05 28.22 -16.84
N GLY A 45 -16.66 29.41 -16.65
CA GLY A 45 -17.98 29.50 -16.06
C GLY A 45 -18.77 30.67 -16.64
N THR A 46 -20.07 30.47 -16.87
CA THR A 46 -20.94 31.46 -17.42
C THR A 46 -22.40 31.29 -17.01
N LYS A 47 -23.08 32.41 -16.88
CA LYS A 47 -24.54 32.46 -16.76
C LYS A 47 -25.21 32.65 -18.12
N PHE A 48 -26.36 32.05 -18.29
CA PHE A 48 -27.21 32.19 -19.48
C PHE A 48 -28.69 32.07 -19.08
N ASN A 49 -29.63 32.16 -20.05
CA ASN A 49 -31.08 32.22 -19.78
C ASN A 49 -31.42 33.31 -18.75
N GLU A 50 -31.06 34.57 -19.06
CA GLU A 50 -31.30 35.73 -18.18
C GLU A 50 -30.71 35.62 -16.76
N GLY A 51 -29.79 34.65 -16.55
CA GLY A 51 -29.15 34.40 -15.27
C GLY A 51 -29.69 33.17 -14.52
N ASP A 52 -30.76 32.55 -15.01
CA ASP A 52 -31.36 31.36 -14.38
C ASP A 52 -30.52 30.10 -14.52
N SER A 53 -29.63 30.05 -15.50
CA SER A 53 -28.74 28.91 -15.68
C SER A 53 -27.29 29.28 -15.47
N HIS A 54 -26.53 28.43 -14.83
CA HIS A 54 -25.09 28.59 -14.66
C HIS A 54 -24.35 27.30 -15.03
N LEU A 55 -23.35 27.39 -15.89
CA LEU A 55 -22.49 26.29 -16.33
C LEU A 55 -21.05 26.56 -15.87
N THR A 56 -20.45 25.61 -15.22
CA THR A 56 -19.00 25.59 -14.99
C THR A 56 -18.39 24.36 -15.63
N VAL A 57 -17.26 24.52 -16.31
CA VAL A 57 -16.48 23.44 -16.94
C VAL A 57 -15.04 23.53 -16.47
N LEU A 58 -14.50 22.42 -15.98
CA LEU A 58 -13.10 22.21 -15.65
C LEU A 58 -12.50 21.18 -16.60
N VAL A 59 -11.37 21.51 -17.18
CA VAL A 59 -10.54 20.56 -17.96
C VAL A 59 -9.15 20.58 -17.37
N ASP A 60 -8.65 19.41 -17.02
CA ASP A 60 -7.31 19.23 -16.49
C ASP A 60 -6.57 18.15 -17.30
N TYR A 61 -5.34 18.46 -17.69
CA TYR A 61 -4.43 17.54 -18.35
C TYR A 61 -3.11 17.52 -17.59
N TYR A 62 -2.63 16.34 -17.29
CA TYR A 62 -1.37 16.11 -16.61
C TYR A 62 -0.57 15.06 -17.35
N ASP A 63 0.69 15.39 -17.62
CA ASP A 63 1.68 14.52 -18.24
C ASP A 63 2.93 14.45 -17.39
N ARG A 64 3.46 13.27 -17.19
CA ARG A 64 4.59 13.00 -16.31
C ARG A 64 5.51 11.95 -16.91
N ASP A 65 6.76 12.34 -17.13
CA ASP A 65 7.80 11.43 -17.59
C ASP A 65 8.13 10.33 -16.56
N SER A 66 8.58 9.19 -17.07
CA SER A 66 9.20 8.17 -16.24
C SER A 66 10.57 8.64 -15.70
N ILE A 67 10.99 8.05 -14.60
CA ILE A 67 12.37 8.15 -14.07
C ILE A 67 12.88 6.73 -13.89
N LYS A 68 13.94 6.38 -14.56
CA LYS A 68 14.58 5.07 -14.42
C LYS A 68 15.40 5.01 -13.13
N ALA A 69 15.44 3.86 -12.47
CA ALA A 69 16.32 3.67 -11.32
C ALA A 69 17.80 3.85 -11.69
N THR A 70 18.18 3.58 -12.93
CA THR A 70 19.54 3.77 -13.46
C THR A 70 19.99 5.22 -13.57
N GLU A 71 19.08 6.20 -13.45
CA GLU A 71 19.43 7.62 -13.47
C GLU A 71 20.04 8.11 -12.13
N ASP A 72 19.91 7.32 -11.08
CA ASP A 72 20.49 7.63 -9.77
C ASP A 72 21.34 6.45 -9.28
N GLU A 73 22.58 6.72 -8.90
CA GLU A 73 23.55 5.70 -8.46
C GLU A 73 22.99 4.91 -7.26
N ARG A 74 22.33 5.58 -6.31
CA ARG A 74 21.73 4.94 -5.14
C ARG A 74 20.60 3.99 -5.50
N TRP A 75 19.75 4.33 -6.48
CA TRP A 75 18.62 3.50 -6.89
C TRP A 75 19.01 2.36 -7.83
N SER A 76 20.10 2.55 -8.58
CA SER A 76 20.63 1.54 -9.51
C SER A 76 21.38 0.42 -8.79
N ILE A 77 21.88 0.67 -7.57
CA ILE A 77 22.61 -0.32 -6.78
C ILE A 77 21.61 -1.28 -6.10
N GLY A 78 21.80 -2.58 -6.31
CA GLY A 78 21.01 -3.61 -5.62
C GLY A 78 21.57 -3.96 -4.24
N ASP A 79 22.86 -3.75 -4.00
CA ASP A 79 23.53 -4.00 -2.71
C ASP A 79 23.75 -2.69 -1.94
N HIS A 80 22.77 -2.28 -1.16
CA HIS A 80 22.81 -1.03 -0.41
C HIS A 80 23.84 -1.04 0.74
N ARG A 81 24.50 -2.17 1.02
CA ARG A 81 25.62 -2.20 1.98
C ARG A 81 26.77 -1.32 1.50
N GLU A 82 26.91 -1.14 0.19
CA GLU A 82 27.93 -0.24 -0.39
C GLU A 82 27.74 1.22 0.04
N LEU A 83 26.50 1.62 0.31
CA LEU A 83 26.13 2.97 0.75
C LEU A 83 26.32 3.21 2.26
N LEU A 84 26.53 2.13 3.04
CA LEU A 84 26.80 2.24 4.47
C LEU A 84 28.27 2.64 4.72
N PRO A 85 28.56 3.44 5.78
CA PRO A 85 29.93 3.70 6.22
C PRO A 85 30.72 2.41 6.45
N ASP A 86 32.02 2.43 6.21
CA ASP A 86 32.88 1.24 6.34
C ASP A 86 32.96 0.70 7.77
N ASP A 87 32.79 1.56 8.76
CA ASP A 87 32.75 1.21 10.19
C ASP A 87 31.34 0.88 10.70
N SER A 88 30.33 0.87 9.82
CA SER A 88 28.96 0.56 10.20
C SER A 88 28.83 -0.90 10.62
N PRO A 89 28.22 -1.20 11.79
CA PRO A 89 27.94 -2.56 12.20
C PRO A 89 26.95 -3.28 11.26
N TRP A 90 26.25 -2.53 10.42
CA TRP A 90 25.28 -3.03 9.44
C TRP A 90 25.93 -3.41 8.10
N LYS A 91 27.23 -3.14 7.89
CA LYS A 91 27.93 -3.39 6.63
C LYS A 91 27.90 -4.86 6.18
N THR A 92 27.80 -5.81 7.12
CA THR A 92 27.71 -7.24 6.85
C THR A 92 26.28 -7.77 6.84
N ASN A 93 25.28 -6.95 7.18
CA ASN A 93 23.89 -7.40 7.25
C ASN A 93 23.31 -7.59 5.84
N THR A 94 22.95 -8.85 5.52
CA THR A 94 22.46 -9.23 4.20
C THR A 94 21.06 -8.67 3.87
N ASN A 95 20.31 -8.15 4.85
CA ASN A 95 19.03 -7.49 4.60
C ASN A 95 19.22 -6.20 3.78
N PHE A 96 20.34 -5.49 3.90
CA PHE A 96 20.67 -4.35 3.04
C PHE A 96 21.08 -4.73 1.60
N ARG A 97 21.28 -6.03 1.34
CA ARG A 97 21.41 -6.52 -0.03
C ARG A 97 20.03 -6.71 -0.62
N ASN A 98 19.47 -5.66 -1.16
CA ASN A 98 18.16 -5.66 -1.81
C ASN A 98 18.24 -6.18 -3.26
N MET A 99 19.27 -6.93 -3.53
CA MET A 99 19.29 -7.81 -4.67
C MET A 99 18.39 -8.96 -4.30
N TYR A 100 17.41 -9.24 -5.12
CA TYR A 100 16.70 -10.49 -4.92
C TYR A 100 17.73 -11.60 -4.83
N SER A 101 17.62 -12.44 -3.84
CA SER A 101 18.35 -13.70 -3.72
C SER A 101 18.01 -14.66 -4.87
N TRP A 102 17.82 -14.12 -6.06
CA TRP A 102 17.42 -14.88 -7.22
C TRP A 102 18.65 -15.09 -8.08
N GLN A 103 19.10 -16.29 -8.03
CA GLN A 103 20.10 -16.81 -8.95
C GLN A 103 19.66 -16.55 -10.39
N TYR A 104 20.62 -16.32 -11.23
CA TYR A 104 20.35 -16.29 -12.68
C TYR A 104 19.71 -17.62 -13.12
N ALA A 105 20.33 -18.75 -12.80
CA ALA A 105 19.75 -20.08 -12.94
C ALA A 105 20.44 -21.09 -12.00
N GLN A 106 19.65 -22.01 -11.47
CA GLN A 106 20.12 -23.10 -10.62
C GLN A 106 19.55 -24.41 -11.15
N LEU A 107 20.42 -25.40 -11.34
CA LEU A 107 20.09 -26.71 -11.87
C LEU A 107 20.31 -27.79 -10.82
N ASP A 108 19.37 -28.73 -10.73
CA ASP A 108 19.44 -29.95 -9.94
C ASP A 108 19.45 -31.17 -10.87
N GLN A 109 20.40 -32.06 -10.70
CA GLN A 109 20.53 -33.26 -11.50
C GLN A 109 19.59 -34.40 -11.05
N SER A 110 19.07 -34.36 -9.82
CA SER A 110 18.25 -35.43 -9.30
C SER A 110 16.89 -35.56 -9.99
N GLY A 111 16.38 -34.48 -10.56
CA GLY A 111 15.02 -34.40 -11.10
C GLY A 111 13.93 -34.64 -10.04
N THR A 112 14.33 -34.74 -8.77
CA THR A 112 13.48 -34.93 -7.59
C THR A 112 13.76 -33.81 -6.60
N ASN A 113 13.05 -33.74 -5.50
CA ASN A 113 13.28 -32.73 -4.46
C ASN A 113 14.50 -33.05 -3.55
N SER A 114 15.35 -33.99 -3.91
CA SER A 114 16.54 -34.39 -3.14
C SER A 114 17.78 -34.42 -4.01
N PHE A 115 18.85 -33.77 -3.53
CA PHE A 115 20.18 -33.82 -4.13
C PHE A 115 20.81 -35.18 -3.80
N THR A 116 20.71 -36.13 -4.70
CA THR A 116 21.18 -37.51 -4.44
C THR A 116 22.44 -37.86 -5.19
N ASP A 117 22.93 -37.03 -6.11
CA ASP A 117 24.16 -37.30 -6.82
C ASP A 117 25.35 -36.47 -6.31
N SER A 118 26.55 -36.86 -6.67
CA SER A 118 27.80 -36.26 -6.22
C SER A 118 28.06 -34.85 -6.74
N ARG A 119 27.18 -34.32 -7.63
CA ARG A 119 27.33 -32.98 -8.20
C ARG A 119 26.36 -31.94 -7.61
N GLY A 120 25.32 -32.36 -6.87
CA GLY A 120 24.41 -31.45 -6.16
C GLY A 120 23.77 -30.36 -7.03
N GLU A 121 23.54 -29.21 -6.44
CA GLU A 121 23.11 -28.00 -7.13
C GLU A 121 24.22 -27.41 -7.97
N MET A 122 23.88 -26.95 -9.16
CA MET A 122 24.80 -26.26 -10.05
C MET A 122 24.28 -24.87 -10.38
N GLN A 123 25.16 -23.90 -10.35
CA GLN A 123 24.85 -22.54 -10.76
C GLN A 123 25.43 -22.24 -12.14
N ILE A 124 24.68 -21.44 -12.90
CA ILE A 124 25.15 -20.85 -14.16
C ILE A 124 25.73 -19.49 -13.83
N LEU A 125 27.02 -19.32 -14.03
CA LEU A 125 27.76 -18.07 -13.82
C LEU A 125 28.32 -17.54 -15.14
N PRO A 126 28.51 -16.20 -15.27
CA PRO A 126 29.26 -15.64 -16.39
C PRO A 126 30.67 -16.27 -16.48
N SER A 127 31.19 -16.49 -17.68
CA SER A 127 32.48 -17.18 -17.90
C SER A 127 33.70 -16.43 -17.37
N ASP A 128 33.56 -15.12 -17.08
CA ASP A 128 34.57 -14.28 -16.42
C ASP A 128 34.54 -14.34 -14.90
N ASP A 129 33.56 -15.03 -14.30
CA ASP A 129 33.53 -15.25 -12.85
C ASP A 129 34.75 -16.10 -12.45
N PRO A 130 35.50 -15.72 -11.38
CA PRO A 130 36.67 -16.45 -10.90
C PRO A 130 36.43 -17.93 -10.61
N LYS A 131 35.21 -18.31 -10.25
CA LYS A 131 34.81 -19.70 -9.98
C LYS A 131 34.79 -20.58 -11.22
N CYS A 132 34.63 -19.98 -12.41
CA CYS A 132 34.70 -20.70 -13.68
C CYS A 132 36.12 -21.28 -13.98
N ALA A 133 37.17 -20.76 -13.31
CA ALA A 133 38.52 -21.29 -13.40
C ALA A 133 38.75 -22.55 -12.55
N GLY A 134 37.77 -22.95 -11.71
CA GLY A 134 37.84 -24.14 -10.84
C GLY A 134 37.84 -25.44 -11.67
N SER A 135 38.53 -26.46 -11.17
CA SER A 135 38.65 -27.76 -11.87
C SER A 135 37.33 -28.52 -12.01
N SER A 136 36.32 -28.16 -11.20
CA SER A 136 34.95 -28.73 -11.20
C SER A 136 33.98 -27.93 -12.06
N ALA A 137 34.38 -26.74 -12.52
CA ALA A 137 33.55 -25.92 -13.39
C ALA A 137 33.46 -26.51 -14.79
N LEU A 138 32.28 -26.44 -15.41
CA LEU A 138 32.05 -26.88 -16.79
C LEU A 138 31.78 -25.65 -17.64
N ASP A 139 32.65 -25.40 -18.64
CA ASP A 139 32.39 -24.37 -19.65
C ASP A 139 31.20 -24.78 -20.52
N THR A 140 30.20 -23.90 -20.62
CA THR A 140 29.00 -24.17 -21.43
C THR A 140 29.21 -23.89 -22.92
N GLY A 141 30.25 -23.13 -23.28
CA GLY A 141 30.46 -22.65 -24.65
C GLY A 141 29.53 -21.54 -25.11
N TYR A 142 28.68 -21.00 -24.21
CA TYR A 142 27.70 -19.94 -24.46
C TYR A 142 27.92 -18.68 -23.63
N GLY A 143 29.16 -18.45 -23.18
CA GLY A 143 29.51 -17.28 -22.37
C GLY A 143 29.27 -17.47 -20.89
N THR A 144 28.97 -18.68 -20.44
CA THR A 144 28.77 -19.06 -19.05
C THR A 144 29.51 -20.32 -18.67
N CYS A 145 29.63 -20.60 -17.38
CA CYS A 145 30.08 -21.89 -16.85
C CYS A 145 29.08 -22.44 -15.82
N LEU A 146 29.07 -23.76 -15.64
CA LEU A 146 28.38 -24.45 -14.57
C LEU A 146 29.31 -24.71 -13.42
N VAL A 147 28.97 -24.23 -12.23
CA VAL A 147 29.74 -24.45 -11.00
C VAL A 147 28.91 -25.29 -10.02
N PRO A 148 29.40 -26.49 -9.62
CA PRO A 148 28.70 -27.34 -8.66
C PRO A 148 28.91 -26.86 -7.22
N ASP A 149 28.06 -27.37 -6.32
CA ASP A 149 28.15 -27.23 -4.85
C ASP A 149 28.36 -25.80 -4.36
N THR A 150 27.57 -24.89 -4.89
CA THR A 150 27.64 -23.48 -4.50
C THR A 150 26.80 -23.22 -3.26
N THR A 151 27.32 -22.37 -2.37
CA THR A 151 26.56 -21.87 -1.21
C THR A 151 25.76 -20.61 -1.62
N SER A 152 24.78 -20.22 -0.83
CA SER A 152 23.96 -19.03 -1.08
C SER A 152 24.77 -17.71 -1.17
N SER A 153 25.98 -17.68 -0.60
CA SER A 153 26.90 -16.54 -0.73
C SER A 153 27.55 -16.41 -2.11
N ASP A 154 27.47 -17.48 -2.89
CA ASP A 154 28.19 -17.62 -4.17
C ASP A 154 27.31 -17.40 -5.38
N TYR A 155 26.04 -17.09 -5.19
CA TYR A 155 25.06 -16.91 -6.25
C TYR A 155 25.34 -15.67 -7.13
N TYR A 156 25.14 -15.82 -8.43
CA TYR A 156 25.03 -14.69 -9.34
C TYR A 156 23.66 -14.05 -9.23
N TYR A 157 23.65 -12.85 -8.67
CA TYR A 157 22.41 -12.12 -8.43
C TYR A 157 22.08 -11.16 -9.58
N LEU A 158 20.82 -11.17 -10.00
CA LEU A 158 20.33 -10.16 -10.92
C LEU A 158 20.03 -8.87 -10.14
N ASN A 159 20.64 -7.76 -10.58
CA ASN A 159 20.34 -6.45 -10.03
C ASN A 159 19.01 -5.91 -10.58
N PRO A 160 17.95 -5.82 -9.77
CA PRO A 160 16.65 -5.33 -10.23
C PRO A 160 16.65 -3.84 -10.58
N GLY A 161 17.57 -3.04 -10.04
CA GLY A 161 17.70 -1.61 -10.35
C GLY A 161 17.98 -1.33 -11.83
N LEU A 162 18.54 -2.29 -12.56
CA LEU A 162 18.78 -2.16 -13.99
C LEU A 162 17.51 -2.20 -14.86
N TYR A 163 16.40 -2.66 -14.31
CA TYR A 163 15.13 -2.89 -15.04
C TYR A 163 13.98 -2.00 -14.59
N ARG A 164 14.11 -1.35 -13.43
CA ARG A 164 12.99 -0.67 -12.79
C ARG A 164 12.89 0.80 -13.16
N ASP A 165 11.66 1.23 -13.30
CA ASP A 165 11.36 2.64 -13.11
C ASP A 165 11.29 2.93 -11.61
N PHE A 166 11.99 3.95 -11.17
CA PHE A 166 11.78 4.55 -9.86
C PHE A 166 10.38 5.19 -9.83
N ARG A 167 10.01 5.83 -10.93
CA ARG A 167 8.70 6.44 -11.15
C ARG A 167 8.25 6.17 -12.59
N GLY A 168 7.08 5.54 -12.76
CA GLY A 168 6.52 5.30 -14.10
C GLY A 168 5.95 6.58 -14.74
N GLU A 169 5.82 6.55 -16.06
CA GLU A 169 5.11 7.53 -16.86
C GLU A 169 3.61 7.55 -16.51
N VAL A 170 2.98 8.71 -16.54
CA VAL A 170 1.54 8.86 -16.31
C VAL A 170 0.98 10.01 -17.14
N GLU A 171 -0.04 9.72 -17.93
CA GLU A 171 -0.91 10.71 -18.56
C GLU A 171 -2.28 10.70 -17.89
N ARG A 172 -2.86 11.88 -17.63
CA ARG A 172 -4.20 12.03 -17.04
C ARG A 172 -5.00 13.09 -17.75
N GLN A 173 -6.26 12.80 -17.95
CA GLN A 173 -7.26 13.73 -18.50
C GLN A 173 -8.47 13.73 -17.56
N ASN A 174 -8.92 14.93 -17.19
CA ASN A 174 -10.09 15.10 -16.35
C ASN A 174 -10.97 16.21 -16.93
N ILE A 175 -12.24 15.88 -17.13
CA ILE A 175 -13.27 16.83 -17.54
C ILE A 175 -14.37 16.77 -16.48
N PHE A 176 -14.69 17.91 -15.89
CA PHE A 176 -15.75 18.02 -14.91
C PHE A 176 -16.65 19.20 -15.21
N MET A 177 -17.95 18.97 -15.24
CA MET A 177 -18.96 19.98 -15.57
C MET A 177 -20.01 20.02 -14.49
N THR A 178 -20.44 21.22 -14.12
CA THR A 178 -21.62 21.48 -13.28
C THR A 178 -22.59 22.37 -14.03
N LEU A 179 -23.86 22.04 -13.94
CA LEU A 179 -24.95 22.85 -14.47
C LEU A 179 -25.99 23.05 -13.37
N THR A 180 -26.35 24.27 -13.09
CA THR A 180 -27.49 24.63 -12.26
C THR A 180 -28.53 25.42 -13.07
N HIS A 181 -29.80 25.25 -12.75
CA HIS A 181 -30.90 25.96 -13.40
C HIS A 181 -32.04 26.25 -12.41
N ASN A 182 -32.36 27.51 -12.24
CA ASN A 182 -33.47 27.98 -11.42
C ASN A 182 -34.79 27.80 -12.17
N LEU A 183 -35.74 27.09 -11.60
CA LEU A 183 -37.06 26.87 -12.14
C LEU A 183 -38.01 28.01 -11.69
N GLU A 184 -39.02 28.34 -12.51
CA GLU A 184 -40.00 29.39 -12.21
C GLU A 184 -40.74 29.20 -10.86
N ASN A 185 -40.85 27.99 -10.36
CA ASN A 185 -41.48 27.63 -9.08
C ASN A 185 -40.56 27.77 -7.85
N GLY A 186 -39.35 28.34 -8.01
CA GLY A 186 -38.37 28.57 -6.95
C GLY A 186 -37.54 27.34 -6.59
N MET A 187 -37.65 26.22 -7.32
CA MET A 187 -36.73 25.09 -7.20
C MET A 187 -35.49 25.31 -8.08
N GLU A 188 -34.40 24.66 -7.75
CA GLU A 188 -33.20 24.60 -8.56
C GLU A 188 -32.94 23.16 -8.99
N MET A 189 -32.71 22.97 -10.28
CA MET A 189 -32.14 21.74 -10.82
C MET A 189 -30.61 21.88 -10.84
N PHE A 190 -29.88 20.83 -10.41
CA PHE A 190 -28.43 20.78 -10.51
C PHE A 190 -27.97 19.43 -11.09
N SER A 191 -26.86 19.48 -11.81
CA SER A 191 -26.26 18.29 -12.38
C SER A 191 -24.74 18.39 -12.42
N GLU A 192 -24.09 17.23 -12.37
CA GLU A 192 -22.65 17.07 -12.51
C GLU A 192 -22.35 15.96 -13.52
N VAL A 193 -21.38 16.19 -14.38
CA VAL A 193 -20.83 15.20 -15.30
C VAL A 193 -19.33 15.19 -15.15
N GLY A 194 -18.76 14.02 -14.86
CA GLY A 194 -17.33 13.82 -14.73
C GLY A 194 -16.84 12.72 -15.66
N TYR A 195 -15.73 12.98 -16.32
CA TYR A 195 -14.95 11.97 -17.05
C TYR A 195 -13.50 12.10 -16.66
N TYR A 196 -12.91 10.98 -16.23
CA TYR A 196 -11.50 10.87 -15.90
C TYR A 196 -10.89 9.70 -16.63
N LYS A 197 -9.73 9.92 -17.24
CA LYS A 197 -8.89 8.88 -17.84
C LYS A 197 -7.46 9.03 -17.34
N SER A 198 -6.82 7.91 -16.99
CA SER A 198 -5.41 7.85 -16.63
C SER A 198 -4.76 6.66 -17.30
N THR A 199 -3.68 6.89 -18.03
CA THR A 199 -2.81 5.85 -18.57
C THR A 199 -1.48 5.92 -17.86
N SER A 200 -0.96 4.80 -17.39
CA SER A 200 0.37 4.72 -16.80
C SER A 200 1.16 3.57 -17.39
N LEU A 201 2.45 3.80 -17.57
CA LEU A 201 3.41 2.81 -18.02
C LEU A 201 4.55 2.70 -17.00
N ARG A 202 4.89 1.47 -16.63
CA ARG A 202 5.97 1.22 -15.67
C ARG A 202 6.76 -0.02 -16.02
N GLU A 203 8.08 0.09 -15.99
CA GLU A 203 8.98 -1.03 -16.13
C GLU A 203 9.37 -1.61 -14.76
N LYS A 204 9.50 -2.92 -14.72
CA LYS A 204 9.93 -3.71 -13.55
C LYS A 204 10.88 -4.82 -13.98
N GLU A 205 11.58 -5.35 -12.99
CA GLU A 205 12.43 -6.52 -13.17
C GLU A 205 11.68 -7.73 -13.73
N PRO A 206 12.38 -8.67 -14.39
CA PRO A 206 11.79 -9.92 -14.87
C PRO A 206 11.10 -10.72 -13.77
N GLY A 207 10.08 -11.48 -14.15
CA GLY A 207 9.54 -12.53 -13.29
C GLY A 207 10.58 -13.63 -13.02
N GLY A 208 10.45 -14.34 -11.89
CA GLY A 208 11.30 -15.47 -11.54
C GLY A 208 10.49 -16.73 -11.28
N THR A 209 11.12 -17.90 -11.34
CA THR A 209 10.51 -19.17 -10.98
C THR A 209 10.15 -19.21 -9.48
N PHE A 210 9.15 -20.01 -9.16
CA PHE A 210 8.86 -20.37 -7.76
C PHE A 210 9.24 -21.82 -7.52
N SER A 211 9.76 -22.13 -6.34
CA SER A 211 10.06 -23.49 -5.92
C SER A 211 8.81 -24.40 -5.89
N SER A 212 7.61 -23.81 -5.73
CA SER A 212 6.33 -24.52 -5.79
C SER A 212 5.93 -24.96 -7.20
N ALA A 213 6.57 -24.42 -8.22
CA ALA A 213 6.33 -24.73 -9.63
C ALA A 213 7.65 -25.04 -10.35
N PRO A 214 8.32 -26.15 -9.98
CA PRO A 214 9.59 -26.49 -10.61
C PRO A 214 9.38 -26.79 -12.09
N LEU A 215 10.30 -26.29 -12.90
CA LEU A 215 10.41 -26.58 -14.32
C LEU A 215 11.51 -27.60 -14.54
N SER A 216 11.39 -28.38 -15.60
CA SER A 216 12.39 -29.38 -15.96
C SER A 216 13.04 -29.10 -17.28
N ILE A 217 14.26 -29.58 -17.43
CA ILE A 217 14.99 -29.64 -18.67
C ILE A 217 14.96 -31.10 -19.12
N GLY A 218 14.48 -31.34 -20.33
CA GLY A 218 14.34 -32.71 -20.88
C GLY A 218 15.68 -33.40 -21.11
N PRO A 219 15.72 -34.74 -21.10
CA PRO A 219 16.95 -35.51 -21.36
C PRO A 219 17.52 -35.28 -22.75
N ASP A 220 16.66 -34.98 -23.74
CA ASP A 220 17.05 -34.71 -25.11
C ASP A 220 17.26 -33.20 -25.40
N TYR A 221 17.26 -32.36 -24.37
CA TYR A 221 17.40 -30.92 -24.53
C TYR A 221 18.68 -30.55 -25.29
N TYR A 222 18.53 -29.73 -26.33
CA TYR A 222 19.60 -29.44 -27.27
C TYR A 222 20.85 -28.94 -26.58
N TYR A 223 20.79 -27.93 -25.74
CA TYR A 223 21.97 -27.26 -25.20
C TYR A 223 22.70 -28.08 -24.13
N THR A 224 22.04 -28.88 -23.30
CA THR A 224 22.73 -29.78 -22.37
C THR A 224 23.50 -30.86 -23.12
N ASN A 225 22.97 -31.35 -24.26
CA ASN A 225 23.59 -32.36 -25.05
C ASN A 225 24.76 -31.84 -25.92
N GLN A 226 24.94 -30.52 -26.01
CA GLN A 226 26.08 -29.90 -26.71
C GLN A 226 27.24 -29.54 -25.76
N LEU A 227 27.03 -29.62 -24.43
CA LEU A 227 28.10 -29.33 -23.47
C LEU A 227 29.16 -30.42 -23.50
N VAL A 228 30.43 -30.01 -23.59
CA VAL A 228 31.55 -30.94 -23.64
C VAL A 228 32.63 -30.52 -22.64
N GLN A 229 33.06 -31.44 -21.80
CA GLN A 229 34.22 -31.28 -20.94
C GLN A 229 35.19 -32.44 -21.15
N GLY A 230 36.23 -32.18 -21.92
CA GLY A 230 37.11 -33.28 -22.40
C GLY A 230 36.36 -34.18 -23.37
N ASP A 231 36.32 -35.49 -23.06
CA ASP A 231 35.58 -36.49 -23.82
C ASP A 231 34.21 -36.83 -23.22
N GLU A 232 33.82 -36.19 -22.13
CA GLU A 232 32.59 -36.51 -21.40
C GLU A 232 31.67 -35.29 -21.28
N ASN A 233 30.37 -35.53 -21.51
CA ASN A 233 29.30 -34.60 -21.15
C ASN A 233 28.50 -35.17 -19.99
N PRO A 234 28.70 -34.64 -18.77
CA PRO A 234 28.09 -35.21 -17.58
C PRO A 234 26.57 -35.02 -17.51
N LEU A 235 26.00 -34.11 -18.34
CA LEU A 235 24.57 -33.79 -18.36
C LEU A 235 23.80 -34.43 -19.51
N ALA A 236 24.50 -35.05 -20.46
CA ALA A 236 23.89 -35.66 -21.64
C ALA A 236 22.89 -36.77 -21.24
N GLY A 237 21.68 -36.69 -21.80
CA GLY A 237 20.62 -37.69 -21.57
C GLY A 237 19.98 -37.60 -20.17
N LYS A 238 20.32 -36.62 -19.35
CA LYS A 238 19.75 -36.45 -18.02
C LYS A 238 18.56 -35.46 -18.02
N LYS A 239 17.52 -35.80 -17.27
CA LYS A 239 16.50 -34.84 -16.87
C LYS A 239 17.07 -33.98 -15.77
N LEU A 240 16.99 -32.66 -15.90
CA LEU A 240 17.43 -31.71 -14.89
C LEU A 240 16.22 -30.93 -14.36
N ARG A 241 16.28 -30.51 -13.12
CA ARG A 241 15.32 -29.58 -12.52
C ARG A 241 15.88 -28.16 -12.54
N LEU A 242 15.05 -27.20 -12.91
CA LEU A 242 15.34 -25.78 -12.85
C LEU A 242 14.75 -25.21 -11.56
N ASP A 243 15.59 -24.97 -10.55
CA ASP A 243 15.15 -24.49 -9.24
C ASP A 243 14.99 -22.98 -9.16
N GLY A 244 15.75 -22.23 -9.94
CA GLY A 244 15.64 -20.78 -10.00
C GLY A 244 16.03 -20.24 -11.36
N MET A 245 15.29 -19.30 -11.89
CA MET A 245 15.62 -18.58 -13.10
C MET A 245 14.99 -17.19 -13.11
N ARG A 246 15.75 -16.19 -13.58
CA ARG A 246 15.22 -14.91 -14.07
C ARG A 246 15.74 -14.66 -15.47
N ASN A 247 14.85 -14.17 -16.33
CA ASN A 247 15.26 -13.76 -17.66
C ASN A 247 16.06 -12.44 -17.59
N PRO A 248 17.35 -12.42 -18.01
CA PRO A 248 18.15 -11.19 -17.93
C PRO A 248 17.87 -10.22 -19.10
N LYS A 249 17.13 -10.65 -20.12
CA LYS A 249 16.95 -9.88 -21.36
C LYS A 249 15.75 -8.93 -21.30
N TYR A 250 14.62 -9.37 -20.75
CA TYR A 250 13.38 -8.61 -20.77
C TYR A 250 12.87 -8.36 -19.36
N GLY A 251 12.78 -7.08 -18.97
CA GLY A 251 11.95 -6.66 -17.86
C GLY A 251 10.46 -6.80 -18.21
N ARG A 252 9.61 -6.67 -17.19
CA ARG A 252 8.16 -6.61 -17.38
C ARG A 252 7.74 -5.16 -17.59
N THR A 253 6.90 -4.91 -18.57
CA THR A 253 6.26 -3.61 -18.76
C THR A 253 4.80 -3.72 -18.30
N ILE A 254 4.37 -2.85 -17.39
CA ILE A 254 3.01 -2.81 -16.86
C ILE A 254 2.34 -1.55 -17.43
N SER A 255 1.32 -1.74 -18.24
CA SER A 255 0.42 -0.69 -18.70
C SER A 255 -0.89 -0.75 -17.91
N ASN A 256 -1.32 0.35 -17.34
CA ASN A 256 -2.58 0.43 -16.62
C ASN A 256 -3.39 1.62 -17.16
N GLU A 257 -4.54 1.32 -17.74
CA GLU A 257 -5.52 2.31 -18.18
C GLU A 257 -6.71 2.31 -17.22
N LYS A 258 -7.05 3.47 -16.68
CA LYS A 258 -8.20 3.67 -15.78
C LYS A 258 -9.13 4.71 -16.36
N GLU A 259 -10.41 4.40 -16.37
CA GLU A 259 -11.44 5.34 -16.76
C GLU A 259 -12.51 5.43 -15.66
N THR A 260 -13.04 6.63 -15.44
CA THR A 260 -14.16 6.86 -14.54
C THR A 260 -15.15 7.80 -15.21
N THR A 261 -16.40 7.37 -15.27
CA THR A 261 -17.53 8.22 -15.70
C THR A 261 -18.45 8.42 -14.51
N ARG A 262 -18.86 9.66 -14.28
CA ARG A 262 -19.77 10.05 -13.22
C ARG A 262 -20.88 10.96 -13.77
N PHE A 263 -22.10 10.67 -13.36
CA PHE A 263 -23.25 11.51 -13.63
C PHE A 263 -24.09 11.68 -12.35
N LEU A 264 -24.43 12.92 -12.04
CA LEU A 264 -25.32 13.26 -10.94
C LEU A 264 -26.38 14.25 -11.43
N ALA A 265 -27.61 14.04 -11.02
CA ALA A 265 -28.69 14.99 -11.24
C ALA A 265 -29.58 15.08 -10.00
N GLY A 266 -29.99 16.28 -9.66
CA GLY A 266 -30.78 16.53 -8.47
C GLY A 266 -31.66 17.76 -8.59
N LEU A 267 -32.54 17.86 -7.60
CA LEU A 267 -33.44 18.99 -7.38
C LEU A 267 -33.30 19.47 -5.94
N ARG A 268 -33.30 20.77 -5.73
CA ARG A 268 -33.38 21.37 -4.41
C ARG A 268 -34.31 22.57 -4.36
N GLY A 269 -34.83 22.87 -3.19
CA GLY A 269 -35.77 23.97 -3.04
C GLY A 269 -36.23 24.13 -1.61
N MET A 270 -37.16 25.04 -1.39
CA MET A 270 -37.78 25.33 -0.11
C MET A 270 -39.26 24.93 -0.13
N ARG A 271 -39.75 24.38 0.99
CA ARG A 271 -41.18 24.16 1.22
C ARG A 271 -41.53 24.57 2.67
N GLY A 272 -42.17 25.74 2.79
CA GLY A 272 -42.33 26.37 4.08
C GLY A 272 -40.95 26.76 4.62
N ASP A 273 -40.65 26.39 5.86
CA ASP A 273 -39.36 26.66 6.52
C ASP A 273 -38.34 25.50 6.34
N TRP A 274 -38.61 24.60 5.43
CA TRP A 274 -37.72 23.46 5.15
C TRP A 274 -37.01 23.64 3.80
N ASP A 275 -35.67 23.62 3.84
CA ASP A 275 -34.83 23.41 2.69
C ASP A 275 -34.75 21.91 2.40
N TRP A 276 -34.90 21.49 1.16
CA TRP A 276 -34.79 20.09 0.78
C TRP A 276 -33.94 19.90 -0.48
N GLU A 277 -33.32 18.75 -0.57
CA GLU A 277 -32.51 18.34 -1.72
C GLU A 277 -32.68 16.83 -1.95
N THR A 278 -32.74 16.43 -3.22
CA THR A 278 -32.67 15.03 -3.63
C THR A 278 -31.82 14.88 -4.88
N ALA A 279 -31.05 13.83 -4.96
CA ALA A 279 -30.18 13.55 -6.10
C ALA A 279 -30.10 12.07 -6.42
N VAL A 280 -29.79 11.77 -7.67
CA VAL A 280 -29.38 10.44 -8.15
C VAL A 280 -27.96 10.57 -8.70
N LEU A 281 -27.08 9.68 -8.27
CA LEU A 281 -25.72 9.53 -8.75
C LEU A 281 -25.54 8.17 -9.42
N TYR A 282 -24.91 8.15 -10.57
CA TYR A 282 -24.34 6.95 -11.19
C TYR A 282 -22.85 7.18 -11.43
N SER A 283 -22.02 6.22 -11.07
CA SER A 283 -20.59 6.24 -11.33
C SER A 283 -20.10 4.85 -11.73
N LYS A 284 -19.30 4.80 -12.80
CA LYS A 284 -18.64 3.58 -13.26
C LYS A 284 -17.15 3.84 -13.36
N ALA A 285 -16.34 2.96 -12.79
CA ALA A 285 -14.90 2.97 -12.92
C ALA A 285 -14.42 1.63 -13.50
N THR A 286 -13.51 1.70 -14.47
CA THR A 286 -12.84 0.54 -15.07
C THR A 286 -11.34 0.68 -14.95
N ALA A 287 -10.65 -0.45 -14.82
CA ALA A 287 -9.20 -0.52 -14.94
C ALA A 287 -8.82 -1.68 -15.86
N HIS A 288 -8.04 -1.40 -16.89
CA HIS A 288 -7.46 -2.39 -17.78
C HIS A 288 -5.95 -2.41 -17.56
N ASP A 289 -5.45 -3.48 -16.95
CA ASP A 289 -4.04 -3.69 -16.64
C ASP A 289 -3.48 -4.76 -17.58
N VAL A 290 -2.41 -4.44 -18.32
CA VAL A 290 -1.69 -5.38 -19.17
C VAL A 290 -0.24 -5.45 -18.72
N THR A 291 0.23 -6.65 -18.40
CA THR A 291 1.64 -6.89 -18.11
C THR A 291 2.28 -7.62 -19.30
N TYR A 292 3.14 -6.93 -19.99
CA TYR A 292 3.92 -7.44 -21.12
C TYR A 292 5.15 -8.20 -20.66
N ASN A 293 5.68 -9.04 -21.55
CA ASN A 293 6.90 -9.82 -21.34
C ASN A 293 6.83 -10.75 -20.11
N ARG A 294 5.65 -11.29 -19.83
CA ARG A 294 5.52 -12.40 -18.89
C ARG A 294 5.97 -13.69 -19.55
N ILE A 295 6.38 -14.65 -18.77
CA ILE A 295 6.80 -15.96 -19.26
C ILE A 295 5.71 -16.96 -18.93
N SER A 296 5.24 -17.72 -19.94
CA SER A 296 4.36 -18.86 -19.76
C SER A 296 5.16 -20.07 -19.29
N ASN A 297 4.74 -20.70 -18.23
CA ASN A 297 5.35 -21.94 -17.72
C ASN A 297 5.22 -23.07 -18.73
N THR A 298 4.07 -23.20 -19.39
CA THR A 298 3.84 -24.21 -20.43
C THR A 298 4.80 -24.02 -21.60
N LEU A 299 4.86 -22.82 -22.17
CA LEU A 299 5.72 -22.53 -23.32
C LEU A 299 7.21 -22.65 -22.99
N LEU A 300 7.60 -22.22 -21.77
CA LEU A 300 8.97 -22.36 -21.31
C LEU A 300 9.34 -23.83 -21.12
N GLN A 301 8.43 -24.62 -20.53
CA GLN A 301 8.63 -26.06 -20.36
C GLN A 301 8.80 -26.78 -21.70
N GLU A 302 7.98 -26.44 -22.70
CA GLU A 302 8.13 -26.93 -24.07
C GLU A 302 9.48 -26.55 -24.68
N ALA A 303 9.92 -25.29 -24.49
CA ALA A 303 11.20 -24.79 -24.98
C ALA A 303 12.40 -25.49 -24.33
N MET A 304 12.27 -25.99 -23.10
CA MET A 304 13.30 -26.75 -22.37
C MET A 304 13.26 -28.27 -22.65
N TYR A 305 12.26 -28.76 -23.40
CA TYR A 305 12.24 -30.14 -23.92
C TYR A 305 12.59 -30.21 -25.42
N ASP A 306 12.88 -29.08 -26.06
CA ASP A 306 13.18 -29.02 -27.48
C ASP A 306 14.61 -29.51 -27.72
N SER A 307 14.74 -30.50 -28.61
CA SER A 307 16.03 -31.11 -29.03
C SER A 307 16.72 -30.42 -30.21
N THR A 308 16.20 -29.26 -30.63
CA THR A 308 16.71 -28.47 -31.74
C THR A 308 17.38 -27.17 -31.28
N PRO A 309 18.20 -26.50 -32.15
CA PRO A 309 18.77 -25.18 -31.81
C PRO A 309 17.74 -24.09 -31.52
N ALA A 310 16.44 -24.32 -31.79
CA ALA A 310 15.36 -23.42 -31.47
C ALA A 310 14.94 -23.51 -29.99
N ALA A 311 15.47 -24.44 -29.19
CA ALA A 311 15.31 -24.50 -27.74
C ALA A 311 15.67 -23.17 -27.08
N PHE A 312 15.04 -22.84 -25.93
CA PHE A 312 15.49 -21.73 -25.09
C PHE A 312 16.87 -22.06 -24.51
N ASN A 313 17.87 -21.22 -24.76
CA ASN A 313 19.22 -21.46 -24.26
C ASN A 313 19.40 -20.91 -22.84
N ILE A 314 19.28 -21.76 -21.84
CA ILE A 314 19.46 -21.39 -20.44
C ILE A 314 20.91 -21.02 -20.08
N PHE A 315 21.89 -21.44 -20.88
CA PHE A 315 23.31 -21.14 -20.66
C PHE A 315 23.73 -19.80 -21.26
N SER A 316 22.86 -19.10 -21.96
CA SER A 316 23.15 -17.79 -22.55
C SER A 316 22.63 -16.68 -21.62
N LEU A 317 23.52 -15.75 -21.23
CA LEU A 317 23.11 -14.54 -20.49
C LEU A 317 22.19 -13.62 -21.33
N ASP A 318 22.21 -13.75 -22.65
CA ASP A 318 21.28 -13.07 -23.56
C ASP A 318 19.91 -13.76 -23.64
N ALA A 319 19.70 -14.84 -22.90
CA ALA A 319 18.47 -15.62 -22.89
C ALA A 319 17.95 -15.94 -24.30
N THR A 320 18.83 -16.47 -25.15
CA THR A 320 18.56 -16.75 -26.56
C THR A 320 17.33 -17.64 -26.72
N ASN A 321 16.39 -17.26 -27.58
CA ASN A 321 15.12 -17.91 -27.88
C ASN A 321 14.08 -17.85 -26.74
N ILE A 322 14.23 -17.01 -25.74
CA ILE A 322 13.22 -16.84 -24.67
C ILE A 322 11.90 -16.28 -25.22
N GLU A 323 11.95 -15.56 -26.34
CA GLU A 323 10.80 -14.91 -26.97
C GLU A 323 9.66 -15.88 -27.26
N ARG A 324 9.96 -17.15 -27.51
CA ARG A 324 8.95 -18.19 -27.74
C ARG A 324 8.11 -18.53 -26.50
N ALA A 325 8.56 -18.13 -25.32
CA ALA A 325 7.86 -18.34 -24.05
C ALA A 325 7.21 -17.05 -23.50
N LEU A 326 7.41 -15.90 -24.19
CA LEU A 326 6.82 -14.65 -23.74
C LEU A 326 5.34 -14.58 -24.07
N VAL A 327 4.58 -14.03 -23.13
CA VAL A 327 3.13 -13.77 -23.21
C VAL A 327 2.80 -12.44 -22.56
N ASP A 328 1.74 -11.82 -23.02
CA ASP A 328 1.13 -10.68 -22.39
C ASP A 328 -0.11 -11.16 -21.63
N VAL A 329 -0.32 -10.65 -20.44
CA VAL A 329 -1.46 -11.04 -19.59
C VAL A 329 -2.22 -9.82 -19.11
N TYR A 330 -3.53 -9.94 -19.02
CA TYR A 330 -4.39 -8.84 -18.63
C TYR A 330 -5.13 -9.08 -17.30
N ARG A 331 -5.68 -7.98 -16.78
CA ARG A 331 -6.67 -7.95 -15.74
C ARG A 331 -7.63 -6.80 -16.03
N ASN A 332 -8.93 -7.08 -15.98
CA ASN A 332 -10.00 -6.11 -16.14
C ASN A 332 -10.74 -5.99 -14.81
N ASP A 333 -10.68 -4.82 -14.23
CA ASP A 333 -11.46 -4.48 -13.02
C ASP A 333 -12.58 -3.52 -13.40
N GLU A 334 -13.76 -3.73 -12.84
CA GLU A 334 -14.90 -2.85 -12.99
C GLU A 334 -15.57 -2.63 -11.63
N SER A 335 -16.00 -1.39 -11.36
CA SER A 335 -16.86 -1.08 -10.23
C SER A 335 -17.93 -0.09 -10.62
N GLU A 336 -19.14 -0.29 -10.11
CA GLU A 336 -20.30 0.56 -10.34
C GLU A 336 -20.91 0.98 -9.01
N LEU A 337 -21.41 2.23 -8.98
CA LEU A 337 -22.14 2.81 -7.86
C LEU A 337 -23.37 3.51 -8.40
N THR A 338 -24.54 3.11 -7.90
CA THR A 338 -25.81 3.87 -8.05
C THR A 338 -26.23 4.31 -6.66
N LEU A 339 -26.53 5.61 -6.52
CA LEU A 339 -26.92 6.19 -5.24
C LEU A 339 -28.14 7.12 -5.47
N TRP A 340 -29.11 7.03 -4.59
CA TRP A 340 -30.15 8.03 -4.43
C TRP A 340 -30.14 8.56 -3.01
N ASP A 341 -30.25 9.90 -2.85
CA ASP A 341 -30.38 10.53 -1.55
C ASP A 341 -31.52 11.56 -1.52
N PHE A 342 -32.03 11.76 -0.31
CA PHE A 342 -32.93 12.84 0.05
C PHE A 342 -32.53 13.41 1.39
N LYS A 343 -32.46 14.73 1.51
CA LYS A 343 -32.25 15.42 2.78
C LYS A 343 -33.13 16.65 2.88
N ALA A 344 -33.55 16.95 4.12
CA ALA A 344 -34.31 18.14 4.42
C ALA A 344 -33.78 18.78 5.72
N SER A 345 -33.68 20.08 5.77
CA SER A 345 -33.22 20.84 6.91
C SER A 345 -34.14 22.01 7.24
N ASN A 346 -34.24 22.28 8.52
CA ASN A 346 -34.94 23.44 9.04
C ASN A 346 -34.10 24.07 10.14
N ASN A 347 -33.80 25.36 10.04
CA ASN A 347 -32.94 26.08 10.96
C ASN A 347 -33.64 26.39 12.29
N GLU A 348 -34.99 26.24 12.37
CA GLU A 348 -35.79 26.54 13.56
C GLU A 348 -36.98 25.60 13.67
N ILE A 349 -36.79 24.40 14.21
CA ILE A 349 -37.90 23.48 14.50
C ILE A 349 -38.63 23.86 15.79
N PHE A 350 -37.91 24.48 16.74
CA PHE A 350 -38.40 25.18 17.94
C PHE A 350 -37.28 26.08 18.48
N SER A 351 -37.64 27.05 19.31
CA SER A 351 -36.67 27.94 19.96
C SER A 351 -36.46 27.61 21.42
N LEU A 352 -35.18 27.61 21.82
CA LEU A 352 -34.74 27.65 23.23
C LEU A 352 -34.51 29.14 23.64
N PRO A 353 -34.35 29.44 24.96
CA PRO A 353 -34.01 30.79 25.39
C PRO A 353 -32.75 31.37 24.73
N ALA A 354 -31.83 30.53 24.28
CA ALA A 354 -30.56 30.91 23.65
C ALA A 354 -30.61 30.95 22.11
N GLY A 355 -31.74 30.60 21.53
CA GLY A 355 -31.91 30.65 20.07
C GLY A 355 -32.62 29.44 19.46
N PRO A 356 -32.75 29.42 18.14
CA PRO A 356 -33.45 28.36 17.42
C PRO A 356 -32.66 27.06 17.41
N VAL A 357 -33.38 25.93 17.47
CA VAL A 357 -32.82 24.59 17.26
C VAL A 357 -33.01 24.21 15.81
N GLY A 358 -31.87 23.98 15.13
CA GLY A 358 -31.84 23.48 13.75
C GLY A 358 -31.86 21.95 13.71
N MET A 359 -32.51 21.41 12.67
CA MET A 359 -32.59 19.97 12.41
C MET A 359 -32.32 19.68 10.93
N LEU A 360 -31.60 18.57 10.69
CA LEU A 360 -31.48 17.93 9.37
C LEU A 360 -31.95 16.48 9.51
N ILE A 361 -32.70 16.01 8.54
CA ILE A 361 -33.08 14.61 8.38
C ILE A 361 -32.78 14.17 6.94
N GLY A 362 -32.34 12.95 6.74
CA GLY A 362 -32.07 12.44 5.41
C GLY A 362 -32.12 10.93 5.31
N MET A 363 -32.24 10.45 4.11
CA MET A 363 -32.21 9.05 3.74
C MET A 363 -31.36 8.85 2.50
N GLU A 364 -30.76 7.67 2.38
CA GLU A 364 -29.88 7.30 1.27
C GLU A 364 -30.11 5.83 0.93
N TYR A 365 -30.14 5.50 -0.33
CA TYR A 365 -30.07 4.14 -0.84
C TYR A 365 -28.95 4.06 -1.87
N ARG A 366 -28.06 3.08 -1.73
CA ARG A 366 -26.98 2.85 -2.68
C ARG A 366 -26.84 1.37 -3.00
N GLU A 367 -26.47 1.12 -4.24
CA GLU A 367 -26.06 -0.18 -4.79
C GLU A 367 -24.64 -0.08 -5.29
N GLU A 368 -23.80 -0.99 -4.86
CA GLU A 368 -22.40 -1.09 -5.23
C GLU A 368 -22.11 -2.46 -5.82
N SER A 369 -21.35 -2.50 -6.90
CA SER A 369 -20.87 -3.76 -7.48
C SER A 369 -19.43 -3.66 -7.93
N TYR A 370 -18.78 -4.82 -8.04
CA TYR A 370 -17.46 -4.96 -8.63
C TYR A 370 -17.34 -6.28 -9.40
N ALA A 371 -16.42 -6.29 -10.37
CA ALA A 371 -15.95 -7.49 -11.07
C ALA A 371 -14.44 -7.40 -11.31
N ASP A 372 -13.76 -8.52 -11.15
CA ASP A 372 -12.33 -8.72 -11.42
C ASP A 372 -12.20 -9.91 -12.38
N ASP A 373 -11.91 -9.64 -13.65
CA ASP A 373 -11.74 -10.60 -14.75
C ASP A 373 -10.26 -10.70 -15.11
N ARG A 374 -9.72 -11.88 -15.10
CA ARG A 374 -8.29 -12.16 -15.28
C ARG A 374 -8.01 -12.95 -16.54
N ASP A 375 -6.80 -12.79 -17.05
CA ASP A 375 -6.31 -13.57 -18.16
C ASP A 375 -6.44 -15.08 -17.87
N PRO A 376 -6.87 -15.90 -18.85
CA PRO A 376 -6.99 -17.35 -18.72
C PRO A 376 -5.75 -18.09 -18.22
N ARG A 377 -4.57 -17.49 -18.32
CA ARG A 377 -3.31 -18.03 -17.78
C ARG A 377 -3.14 -17.76 -16.29
N LEU A 378 -3.94 -16.83 -15.71
CA LEU A 378 -3.89 -16.46 -14.31
C LEU A 378 -5.06 -17.07 -13.52
N ASP A 379 -6.25 -17.24 -14.14
CA ASP A 379 -7.46 -17.73 -13.49
C ASP A 379 -7.57 -19.27 -13.44
N GLY A 380 -6.73 -19.97 -14.18
CA GLY A 380 -6.68 -21.44 -14.27
C GLY A 380 -7.42 -22.03 -15.45
N THR A 381 -8.02 -21.23 -16.33
CA THR A 381 -8.63 -21.70 -17.60
C THR A 381 -7.56 -22.36 -18.49
N ILE A 382 -6.35 -21.77 -18.56
CA ILE A 382 -5.17 -22.39 -19.16
C ILE A 382 -4.34 -22.98 -18.01
N ALA A 383 -4.47 -24.28 -17.79
CA ALA A 383 -3.79 -24.97 -16.72
C ALA A 383 -2.36 -25.35 -17.11
N PHE A 384 -1.42 -25.13 -16.19
CA PHE A 384 -0.07 -25.70 -16.22
C PHE A 384 0.02 -26.82 -15.19
N VAL A 385 0.72 -27.90 -15.52
CA VAL A 385 1.04 -28.97 -14.58
C VAL A 385 2.56 -29.03 -14.42
N ALA A 386 3.02 -28.70 -13.23
CA ALA A 386 4.45 -28.78 -12.91
C ALA A 386 4.91 -30.26 -12.80
N ASP A 387 6.20 -30.50 -12.89
CA ASP A 387 6.79 -31.84 -12.82
C ASP A 387 6.48 -32.59 -11.51
N ASN A 388 6.27 -31.88 -10.42
CA ASN A 388 5.86 -32.46 -9.13
C ASN A 388 4.34 -32.70 -9.03
N GLY A 389 3.59 -32.53 -10.15
CA GLY A 389 2.13 -32.66 -10.20
C GLY A 389 1.35 -31.44 -9.71
N GLY A 390 2.05 -30.38 -9.29
CA GLY A 390 1.40 -29.12 -8.89
C GLY A 390 0.71 -28.48 -10.08
N THR A 391 -0.56 -28.11 -9.90
CA THR A 391 -1.39 -27.44 -10.91
C THR A 391 -2.29 -26.41 -10.24
N PHE A 392 -3.14 -25.74 -10.99
CA PHE A 392 -4.13 -24.83 -10.42
C PHE A 392 -4.97 -25.56 -9.32
N PRO A 393 -5.25 -24.96 -8.18
CA PRO A 393 -5.03 -23.53 -7.82
C PRO A 393 -3.64 -23.21 -7.24
N PHE A 394 -2.71 -24.15 -7.21
CA PHE A 394 -1.39 -23.99 -6.57
C PHE A 394 -0.40 -23.28 -7.49
N VAL A 395 -0.48 -23.57 -8.79
CA VAL A 395 0.41 -23.05 -9.83
C VAL A 395 -0.44 -22.55 -11.00
N GLY A 396 -0.13 -21.36 -11.52
CA GLY A 396 -0.68 -20.83 -12.77
C GLY A 396 0.29 -21.02 -13.93
N ASP A 397 -0.15 -20.75 -15.16
CA ASP A 397 0.71 -20.81 -16.33
C ASP A 397 1.72 -19.66 -16.42
N VAL A 398 1.59 -18.61 -15.63
CA VAL A 398 2.49 -17.45 -15.66
C VAL A 398 3.58 -17.55 -14.61
N LEU A 399 4.84 -17.59 -15.07
CA LEU A 399 6.03 -17.67 -14.23
C LEU A 399 6.05 -16.56 -13.18
N GLY A 400 6.22 -16.95 -11.91
CA GLY A 400 6.29 -16.01 -10.81
C GLY A 400 4.96 -15.30 -10.50
N SER A 401 3.82 -15.82 -10.96
CA SER A 401 2.48 -15.36 -10.56
C SER A 401 1.78 -16.36 -9.67
N SER A 402 1.02 -15.83 -8.73
CA SER A 402 0.08 -16.65 -7.95
C SER A 402 -1.23 -16.76 -8.70
N PRO A 403 -1.81 -17.94 -8.83
CA PRO A 403 -3.13 -18.13 -9.41
C PRO A 403 -4.18 -17.34 -8.63
N THR A 404 -5.14 -16.78 -9.32
CA THR A 404 -6.24 -16.01 -8.73
C THR A 404 -7.45 -16.15 -9.62
N THR A 405 -8.56 -16.65 -9.07
CA THR A 405 -9.81 -16.79 -9.79
C THR A 405 -10.47 -15.44 -10.04
N ASP A 406 -11.31 -15.38 -11.08
CA ASP A 406 -12.21 -14.26 -11.28
C ASP A 406 -13.14 -14.12 -10.09
N THR A 407 -13.52 -12.89 -9.80
CA THR A 407 -14.37 -12.60 -8.64
C THR A 407 -15.31 -11.44 -8.95
N SER A 408 -16.54 -11.51 -8.47
CA SER A 408 -17.50 -10.42 -8.55
C SER A 408 -18.40 -10.42 -7.32
N GLY A 409 -19.03 -9.29 -7.05
CA GLY A 409 -19.98 -9.16 -5.97
C GLY A 409 -20.72 -7.84 -6.00
N SER A 410 -21.83 -7.78 -5.27
CA SER A 410 -22.63 -6.57 -5.10
C SER A 410 -23.22 -6.50 -3.71
N LYS A 411 -23.55 -5.29 -3.26
CA LYS A 411 -24.27 -5.03 -2.01
C LYS A 411 -25.15 -3.81 -2.12
N ASP A 412 -26.22 -3.82 -1.32
CA ASP A 412 -27.14 -2.71 -1.14
C ASP A 412 -26.99 -2.13 0.25
N THR A 413 -27.13 -0.81 0.35
CA THR A 413 -27.15 -0.12 1.65
C THR A 413 -28.30 0.88 1.71
N ALA A 414 -29.13 0.78 2.73
CA ALA A 414 -30.18 1.75 3.05
C ALA A 414 -29.83 2.48 4.34
N SER A 415 -29.90 3.81 4.33
CA SER A 415 -29.49 4.66 5.45
C SER A 415 -30.59 5.66 5.83
N LEU A 416 -30.72 5.93 7.13
CA LEU A 416 -31.53 7.01 7.69
C LEU A 416 -30.65 7.80 8.66
N PHE A 417 -30.64 9.14 8.57
CA PHE A 417 -29.83 9.97 9.44
C PHE A 417 -30.54 11.26 9.86
N THR A 418 -30.13 11.79 11.02
CA THR A 418 -30.60 13.07 11.54
C THR A 418 -29.49 13.79 12.28
N GLU A 419 -29.53 15.11 12.24
CA GLU A 419 -28.61 15.99 12.96
C GLU A 419 -29.35 17.16 13.59
N PHE A 420 -28.93 17.57 14.79
CA PHE A 420 -29.46 18.71 15.52
C PHE A 420 -28.34 19.68 15.87
N GLN A 421 -28.60 20.98 15.68
CA GLN A 421 -27.79 22.09 16.16
C GLN A 421 -28.55 22.75 17.30
N ILE A 422 -27.98 22.73 18.51
CA ILE A 422 -28.68 23.09 19.76
C ILE A 422 -27.92 24.20 20.47
N PRO A 423 -28.44 25.47 20.47
CA PRO A 423 -27.90 26.53 21.30
C PRO A 423 -28.41 26.36 22.77
N ILE A 424 -27.57 25.76 23.64
CA ILE A 424 -27.93 25.47 25.03
C ILE A 424 -27.98 26.77 25.82
N THR A 425 -26.97 27.62 25.65
CA THR A 425 -26.90 29.00 26.20
C THR A 425 -26.23 29.88 25.16
N ASP A 426 -26.20 31.21 25.38
CA ASP A 426 -25.50 32.17 24.49
C ASP A 426 -24.00 31.81 24.31
N LYS A 427 -23.43 31.04 25.21
CA LYS A 427 -22.01 30.60 25.19
C LYS A 427 -21.79 29.14 24.91
N ILE A 428 -22.84 28.30 24.96
CA ILE A 428 -22.71 26.84 24.83
C ILE A 428 -23.61 26.38 23.68
N ARG A 429 -23.01 25.77 22.71
CA ARG A 429 -23.67 25.12 21.56
C ARG A 429 -23.33 23.66 21.52
N ALA A 430 -24.31 22.82 21.21
CA ALA A 430 -24.12 21.37 21.02
C ALA A 430 -24.59 20.92 19.64
N GLN A 431 -24.00 19.86 19.17
CA GLN A 431 -24.39 19.11 17.97
C GLN A 431 -24.69 17.67 18.39
N LEU A 432 -25.80 17.13 17.94
CA LEU A 432 -26.16 15.73 18.07
C LEU A 432 -26.44 15.17 16.68
N ALA A 433 -25.86 14.03 16.31
CA ALA A 433 -26.14 13.34 15.05
C ALA A 433 -26.31 11.85 15.29
N LEU A 434 -27.23 11.24 14.55
CA LEU A 434 -27.49 9.79 14.54
C LEU A 434 -27.64 9.33 13.09
N ARG A 435 -27.09 8.14 12.80
CA ARG A 435 -27.25 7.45 11.52
C ARG A 435 -27.48 5.97 11.74
N HIS A 436 -28.48 5.43 11.09
CA HIS A 436 -28.76 4.00 11.03
C HIS A 436 -28.60 3.51 9.61
N GLU A 437 -27.85 2.44 9.43
CA GLU A 437 -27.65 1.78 8.13
C GLU A 437 -28.04 0.31 8.18
N ASN A 438 -28.62 -0.18 7.09
CA ASN A 438 -28.87 -1.59 6.85
C ASN A 438 -28.15 -1.99 5.56
N ILE A 439 -27.21 -2.92 5.68
CA ILE A 439 -26.30 -3.37 4.61
C ILE A 439 -26.60 -4.84 4.33
N SER A 440 -26.81 -5.21 3.07
CA SER A 440 -27.30 -6.54 2.68
C SER A 440 -26.39 -7.69 3.12
N ASP A 441 -25.07 -7.47 3.21
CA ASP A 441 -24.05 -8.48 3.52
C ASP A 441 -23.41 -8.34 4.91
N ALA A 442 -23.71 -7.25 5.64
CA ALA A 442 -23.09 -6.95 6.95
C ALA A 442 -24.12 -6.62 8.05
N GLY A 443 -25.42 -6.65 7.75
CA GLY A 443 -26.48 -6.38 8.70
C GLY A 443 -26.69 -4.90 9.01
N SER A 444 -27.23 -4.58 10.21
CA SER A 444 -27.62 -3.22 10.59
C SER A 444 -26.70 -2.64 11.66
N THR A 445 -26.34 -1.37 11.49
CA THR A 445 -25.51 -0.62 12.45
C THR A 445 -26.10 0.76 12.72
N THR A 446 -25.95 1.25 13.96
CA THR A 446 -26.34 2.61 14.37
C THR A 446 -25.14 3.31 14.98
N VAL A 447 -24.84 4.51 14.47
CA VAL A 447 -23.73 5.34 14.95
C VAL A 447 -24.22 6.74 15.30
N GLY A 448 -23.51 7.41 16.20
CA GLY A 448 -23.87 8.75 16.63
C GLY A 448 -22.67 9.62 16.94
N LYS A 449 -22.94 10.93 17.01
CA LYS A 449 -21.97 11.95 17.42
C LYS A 449 -22.62 12.92 18.38
N PHE A 450 -21.86 13.29 19.40
CA PHE A 450 -22.13 14.43 20.26
C PHE A 450 -20.91 15.35 20.24
N ALA A 451 -21.14 16.64 20.02
CA ALA A 451 -20.08 17.64 20.12
C ALA A 451 -20.59 18.87 20.88
N VAL A 452 -19.69 19.54 21.59
CA VAL A 452 -19.97 20.74 22.36
C VAL A 452 -18.89 21.79 22.16
N GLY A 453 -19.29 23.03 21.98
CA GLY A 453 -18.43 24.20 22.00
C GLY A 453 -18.90 25.14 23.14
N TRP A 454 -17.94 25.58 23.97
CA TRP A 454 -18.17 26.49 25.08
C TRP A 454 -17.28 27.72 25.00
N ASP A 455 -17.85 28.89 24.69
CA ASP A 455 -17.18 30.17 24.72
C ASP A 455 -17.00 30.62 26.17
N ILE A 456 -15.93 30.15 26.82
CA ILE A 456 -15.63 30.43 28.25
C ILE A 456 -15.48 31.93 28.47
N ALA A 457 -14.73 32.57 27.60
CA ALA A 457 -14.50 34.00 27.54
C ALA A 457 -14.35 34.44 26.09
N GLU A 458 -14.46 35.73 25.81
CA GLU A 458 -14.14 36.30 24.51
C GLU A 458 -12.67 35.92 24.17
N GLY A 459 -12.47 35.27 23.03
CA GLY A 459 -11.17 34.78 22.61
C GLY A 459 -10.75 33.41 23.19
N LEU A 460 -11.60 32.69 23.94
CA LEU A 460 -11.33 31.34 24.45
C LEU A 460 -12.53 30.42 24.23
N LEU A 461 -12.42 29.54 23.25
CA LEU A 461 -13.38 28.47 22.99
C LEU A 461 -12.79 27.14 23.49
N LEU A 462 -13.52 26.46 24.40
CA LEU A 462 -13.31 25.04 24.69
C LEU A 462 -14.20 24.20 23.79
N ARG A 463 -13.69 23.10 23.25
CA ARG A 463 -14.45 22.20 22.39
C ARG A 463 -14.20 20.75 22.76
N GLY A 464 -15.23 19.91 22.57
CA GLY A 464 -15.11 18.47 22.78
C GLY A 464 -16.08 17.71 21.91
N SER A 465 -15.71 16.51 21.52
CA SER A 465 -16.57 15.61 20.76
C SER A 465 -16.36 14.16 21.14
N ALA A 466 -17.44 13.38 21.02
CA ALA A 466 -17.41 11.94 21.07
C ALA A 466 -18.29 11.39 19.96
N GLN A 467 -17.80 10.40 19.22
CA GLN A 467 -18.55 9.78 18.12
C GLN A 467 -18.24 8.30 18.02
N THR A 468 -19.23 7.54 17.57
CA THR A 468 -19.05 6.19 17.06
C THR A 468 -19.08 6.22 15.53
N ALA A 469 -18.35 5.31 14.89
CA ALA A 469 -18.39 5.09 13.47
C ALA A 469 -18.18 3.61 13.17
N PHE A 470 -18.43 3.19 11.93
CA PHE A 470 -18.21 1.81 11.51
C PHE A 470 -17.72 1.75 10.08
N ARG A 471 -17.15 0.61 9.71
CA ARG A 471 -16.82 0.27 8.33
C ARG A 471 -17.30 -1.14 8.04
N ALA A 472 -18.20 -1.27 7.06
CA ALA A 472 -18.62 -2.58 6.58
C ALA A 472 -17.47 -3.30 5.87
N PRO A 473 -17.45 -4.64 5.85
CA PRO A 473 -16.56 -5.39 4.98
C PRO A 473 -16.71 -4.91 3.54
N ASN A 474 -15.59 -4.80 2.83
CA ASN A 474 -15.67 -4.49 1.40
C ASN A 474 -16.03 -5.75 0.59
N LEU A 475 -16.47 -5.54 -0.65
CA LEU A 475 -16.93 -6.64 -1.51
C LEU A 475 -15.86 -7.71 -1.75
N VAL A 476 -14.57 -7.33 -1.79
CA VAL A 476 -13.46 -8.29 -1.93
C VAL A 476 -13.31 -9.14 -0.66
N GLN A 477 -13.42 -8.54 0.53
CA GLN A 477 -13.29 -9.27 1.80
C GLN A 477 -14.39 -10.32 1.98
N VAL A 478 -15.56 -10.10 1.40
CA VAL A 478 -16.68 -11.05 1.45
C VAL A 478 -16.62 -12.06 0.31
N ASN A 479 -16.40 -11.62 -0.93
CA ASN A 479 -16.64 -12.42 -2.13
C ASN A 479 -15.40 -13.08 -2.71
N GLN A 480 -14.18 -12.77 -2.24
CA GLN A 480 -12.96 -13.35 -2.79
C GLN A 480 -12.95 -14.88 -2.64
N LEU A 481 -13.00 -15.61 -3.75
CA LEU A 481 -13.07 -17.06 -3.73
C LEU A 481 -11.79 -17.68 -3.19
N MET A 482 -10.67 -17.49 -3.86
CA MET A 482 -9.38 -17.98 -3.37
C MET A 482 -8.22 -17.25 -4.01
N VAL A 483 -7.25 -16.88 -3.21
CA VAL A 483 -5.98 -16.33 -3.69
C VAL A 483 -4.82 -17.12 -3.11
N ALA A 484 -4.10 -17.81 -3.98
CA ALA A 484 -2.86 -18.48 -3.60
C ALA A 484 -1.72 -17.45 -3.47
N ARG A 485 -0.91 -17.60 -2.42
CA ARG A 485 0.34 -16.84 -2.22
C ARG A 485 1.41 -17.79 -1.74
N THR A 486 2.54 -17.78 -2.41
CA THR A 486 3.72 -18.55 -2.00
C THR A 486 4.73 -17.61 -1.33
N GLY A 487 5.59 -18.17 -0.49
CA GLY A 487 6.69 -17.43 0.12
C GLY A 487 7.47 -18.30 1.07
N THR A 488 8.76 -18.05 1.09
CA THR A 488 9.68 -18.74 2.00
C THR A 488 9.48 -18.23 3.42
N ARG A 489 9.25 -19.14 4.36
CA ARG A 489 8.96 -18.84 5.77
C ARG A 489 9.63 -19.86 6.66
N VAL A 490 9.90 -19.47 7.90
CA VAL A 490 10.27 -20.38 8.97
C VAL A 490 8.99 -21.03 9.51
N ASP A 491 8.97 -22.35 9.64
CA ASP A 491 7.91 -23.04 10.37
C ASP A 491 8.21 -22.96 11.86
N ALA A 492 7.28 -22.45 12.65
CA ALA A 492 7.47 -22.30 14.10
C ALA A 492 7.77 -23.64 14.82
N VAL A 493 7.16 -24.74 14.35
CA VAL A 493 7.44 -26.09 14.89
C VAL A 493 8.87 -26.52 14.60
N ASN A 494 9.33 -26.32 13.36
CA ASN A 494 10.70 -26.61 12.98
C ASN A 494 11.69 -25.78 13.81
N GLN A 495 11.44 -24.49 13.95
CA GLN A 495 12.26 -23.60 14.78
C GLN A 495 12.32 -24.09 16.24
N TYR A 496 11.20 -24.54 16.79
CA TYR A 496 11.11 -25.01 18.18
C TYR A 496 11.91 -26.29 18.43
N ILE A 497 11.74 -27.31 17.59
CA ILE A 497 12.42 -28.60 17.79
C ILE A 497 13.93 -28.51 17.54
N THR A 498 14.41 -27.62 16.70
CA THR A 498 15.81 -27.48 16.33
C THR A 498 16.60 -26.57 17.28
N GLN A 499 16.00 -25.57 17.90
CA GLN A 499 16.70 -24.69 18.85
C GLN A 499 16.97 -25.35 20.19
N ASN A 500 16.22 -26.37 20.56
CA ASN A 500 16.49 -27.16 21.74
C ASN A 500 17.60 -28.22 21.54
N ASN A 501 18.13 -28.39 20.32
CA ASN A 501 19.10 -29.42 19.94
C ASN A 501 20.16 -28.86 18.99
N THR A 502 21.43 -29.06 19.30
CA THR A 502 22.61 -28.52 18.60
C THR A 502 23.06 -29.35 17.39
N THR A 503 22.33 -30.36 16.96
CA THR A 503 22.73 -31.24 15.84
C THR A 503 21.86 -31.02 14.63
N SER A 504 22.47 -30.48 13.57
CA SER A 504 21.81 -30.00 12.32
C SER A 504 21.71 -31.03 11.18
N ASP A 505 21.97 -32.28 11.38
CA ASP A 505 22.13 -33.28 10.29
C ASP A 505 20.80 -33.86 9.74
N ASN A 506 19.63 -33.39 10.20
CA ASN A 506 18.36 -34.09 10.00
C ASN A 506 17.37 -33.42 9.05
N GLY A 507 17.80 -32.50 8.22
CA GLY A 507 16.91 -31.82 7.27
C GLY A 507 15.93 -30.79 7.90
N PHE A 508 15.95 -30.66 9.24
CA PHE A 508 15.35 -29.59 10.01
C PHE A 508 16.48 -28.72 10.59
N ASP A 509 16.46 -27.44 10.33
CA ASP A 509 17.41 -26.44 10.82
C ASP A 509 16.63 -25.24 11.34
N SER A 510 17.07 -24.61 12.44
CA SER A 510 16.42 -23.44 13.03
C SER A 510 16.26 -22.29 12.05
N ASP A 511 17.20 -22.15 11.12
CA ASP A 511 17.18 -21.15 10.05
C ASP A 511 16.55 -21.66 8.75
N SER A 512 16.10 -22.90 8.72
CA SER A 512 15.53 -23.53 7.54
C SER A 512 14.24 -22.84 7.12
N LYS A 513 14.34 -22.07 6.04
CA LYS A 513 13.22 -21.39 5.38
C LYS A 513 12.82 -22.20 4.17
N TYR A 514 11.57 -22.59 4.11
CA TYR A 514 11.02 -23.28 2.96
C TYR A 514 9.70 -22.68 2.51
N THR A 515 9.25 -23.05 1.35
CA THR A 515 8.04 -22.49 0.76
C THR A 515 6.81 -23.04 1.46
N ILE A 516 6.05 -22.15 2.08
CA ILE A 516 4.71 -22.42 2.60
C ILE A 516 3.70 -21.64 1.75
N GLN A 517 2.74 -22.34 1.16
CA GLN A 517 1.65 -21.72 0.43
C GLN A 517 0.60 -21.20 1.41
N ARG A 518 -0.03 -20.09 1.06
CA ARG A 518 -1.21 -19.57 1.76
C ARG A 518 -2.35 -19.44 0.77
N PHE A 519 -3.50 -19.97 1.14
CA PHE A 519 -4.77 -19.73 0.47
C PHE A 519 -5.62 -18.81 1.32
N ALA A 520 -5.89 -17.61 0.80
CA ALA A 520 -6.78 -16.66 1.44
C ALA A 520 -8.11 -16.66 0.70
N THR A 521 -9.20 -16.76 1.46
CA THR A 521 -10.56 -16.67 0.95
C THR A 521 -11.29 -15.50 1.60
N GLY A 522 -12.36 -15.03 0.96
CA GLY A 522 -13.34 -14.17 1.60
C GLY A 522 -14.07 -14.90 2.72
N ALA A 523 -14.81 -14.17 3.52
CA ALA A 523 -15.64 -14.74 4.58
C ALA A 523 -17.01 -14.05 4.61
N ASP A 524 -18.07 -14.85 4.59
CA ASP A 524 -19.48 -14.42 4.56
C ASP A 524 -20.04 -14.03 5.93
N LYS A 525 -19.28 -14.15 7.00
CA LYS A 525 -19.68 -13.88 8.39
C LYS A 525 -18.87 -12.77 9.07
N LEU A 526 -18.30 -11.85 8.27
CA LEU A 526 -17.57 -10.74 8.82
C LEU A 526 -18.51 -9.73 9.47
N GLU A 527 -18.15 -9.31 10.68
CA GLU A 527 -18.80 -8.17 11.32
C GLU A 527 -18.19 -6.85 10.84
N SER A 528 -18.98 -5.79 10.85
CA SER A 528 -18.45 -4.44 10.59
C SER A 528 -17.38 -4.07 11.61
N GLU A 529 -16.30 -3.43 11.15
CA GLU A 529 -15.37 -2.77 12.04
C GLU A 529 -16.06 -1.60 12.73
N GLU A 530 -15.85 -1.42 14.02
CA GLU A 530 -16.43 -0.35 14.82
C GLU A 530 -15.34 0.60 15.30
N SER A 531 -15.65 1.88 15.46
CA SER A 531 -14.73 2.81 16.10
C SER A 531 -15.44 3.76 17.07
N THR A 532 -14.70 4.15 18.10
CA THR A 532 -15.06 5.22 19.03
C THR A 532 -13.97 6.28 18.97
N ASN A 533 -14.37 7.51 18.66
CA ASN A 533 -13.46 8.62 18.54
C ASN A 533 -13.86 9.71 19.54
N SER A 534 -12.91 10.28 20.24
CA SER A 534 -13.12 11.40 21.16
C SER A 534 -12.04 12.45 21.00
N SER A 535 -12.40 13.70 21.21
CA SER A 535 -11.45 14.82 21.26
C SER A 535 -11.87 15.87 22.27
N ILE A 536 -10.87 16.55 22.85
CA ILE A 536 -11.05 17.72 23.66
C ILE A 536 -9.94 18.71 23.34
N GLY A 537 -10.27 19.98 23.21
CA GLY A 537 -9.29 20.99 22.89
C GLY A 537 -9.79 22.41 23.11
N PHE A 538 -8.92 23.36 22.82
CA PHE A 538 -9.27 24.78 22.91
C PHE A 538 -8.75 25.58 21.70
N VAL A 539 -9.41 26.72 21.46
CA VAL A 539 -8.97 27.76 20.55
C VAL A 539 -8.78 29.04 21.36
N LEU A 540 -7.57 29.58 21.34
CA LEU A 540 -7.18 30.75 22.08
C LEU A 540 -6.77 31.91 21.15
N GLN A 541 -7.33 33.09 21.35
CA GLN A 541 -6.95 34.34 20.73
C GLN A 541 -6.34 35.25 21.80
N PRO A 542 -5.02 35.25 22.00
CA PRO A 542 -4.37 35.89 23.15
C PRO A 542 -4.57 37.41 23.22
N SER A 543 -4.79 38.10 22.09
CA SER A 543 -5.04 39.56 22.04
C SER A 543 -6.23 39.98 22.90
N MET A 544 -7.25 39.10 23.04
CA MET A 544 -8.45 39.38 23.82
C MET A 544 -8.23 39.42 25.35
N PHE A 545 -7.08 38.95 25.83
CA PHE A 545 -6.73 38.89 27.27
C PHE A 545 -5.71 39.94 27.69
N VAL A 546 -5.31 40.85 26.77
CA VAL A 546 -4.25 41.85 27.04
C VAL A 546 -4.80 43.25 26.96
N SER A 547 -4.71 43.98 28.08
CA SER A 547 -5.17 45.39 28.17
C SER A 547 -4.13 46.42 27.71
N ASN A 548 -2.92 46.03 27.37
CA ASN A 548 -1.89 46.92 26.86
C ASN A 548 -2.02 47.05 25.32
N SER A 549 -2.44 48.22 24.83
CA SER A 549 -2.75 48.45 23.43
C SER A 549 -1.62 48.12 22.45
N SER A 550 -0.35 48.20 22.86
CA SER A 550 0.77 47.85 22.03
C SER A 550 0.98 46.35 21.93
N VAL A 551 0.77 45.61 23.01
CA VAL A 551 0.87 44.15 23.08
C VAL A 551 -0.37 43.51 22.46
N GLU A 552 -1.56 44.04 22.71
CA GLU A 552 -2.82 43.66 22.09
C GLU A 552 -2.68 43.71 20.55
N LYS A 553 -2.24 44.85 20.01
CA LYS A 553 -2.00 45.00 18.58
C LYS A 553 -0.93 44.06 18.04
N ALA A 554 0.08 43.73 18.82
CA ALA A 554 1.13 42.79 18.42
C ALA A 554 0.61 41.34 18.40
N LEU A 555 -0.40 41.00 19.20
CA LEU A 555 -1.04 39.68 19.29
C LEU A 555 -2.29 39.56 18.43
N GLU A 556 -2.75 40.68 17.83
CA GLU A 556 -3.87 40.68 16.89
C GLU A 556 -3.58 39.75 15.72
N GLY A 557 -4.55 38.87 15.39
CA GLY A 557 -4.37 37.84 14.35
C GLY A 557 -3.64 36.58 14.80
N LEU A 558 -3.17 36.49 16.05
CA LEU A 558 -2.63 35.24 16.62
C LEU A 558 -3.77 34.36 17.12
N THR A 559 -3.81 33.11 16.64
CA THR A 559 -4.69 32.03 17.13
C THR A 559 -3.87 30.81 17.46
N VAL A 560 -4.06 30.27 18.65
CA VAL A 560 -3.44 29.00 19.08
C VAL A 560 -4.54 27.96 19.29
N THR A 561 -4.34 26.78 18.72
CA THR A 561 -5.20 25.63 18.92
C THR A 561 -4.44 24.49 19.57
N TYR A 562 -5.09 23.79 20.45
CA TYR A 562 -4.59 22.56 21.04
C TYR A 562 -5.73 21.57 21.15
N ASP A 563 -5.53 20.36 20.65
CA ASP A 563 -6.50 19.29 20.71
C ASP A 563 -5.82 17.99 21.15
N MET A 564 -6.39 17.31 22.11
CA MET A 564 -6.09 15.92 22.42
C MET A 564 -7.14 15.04 21.76
N TRP A 565 -6.74 13.93 21.18
CA TRP A 565 -7.64 13.03 20.50
C TRP A 565 -7.32 11.56 20.81
N LYS A 566 -8.37 10.74 20.75
CA LYS A 566 -8.29 9.29 20.91
C LYS A 566 -9.20 8.61 19.90
N ILE A 567 -8.67 7.60 19.22
CA ILE A 567 -9.37 6.75 18.25
C ILE A 567 -9.18 5.30 18.71
N GLU A 568 -10.29 4.64 19.05
CA GLU A 568 -10.32 3.20 19.32
C GLU A 568 -11.08 2.52 18.19
N LYS A 569 -10.47 1.51 17.58
CA LYS A 569 -11.06 0.72 16.51
C LYS A 569 -11.11 -0.73 16.93
N ASP A 570 -12.30 -1.30 16.93
CA ASP A 570 -12.55 -2.69 17.29
C ASP A 570 -12.90 -3.52 16.05
N LYS A 571 -12.75 -4.85 16.14
CA LYS A 571 -13.14 -5.81 15.10
C LYS A 571 -12.47 -5.54 13.75
N THR A 572 -11.21 -5.05 13.75
CA THR A 572 -10.49 -4.80 12.49
C THR A 572 -10.47 -6.06 11.62
N ILE A 573 -10.81 -5.90 10.34
CA ILE A 573 -10.85 -7.02 9.40
C ILE A 573 -9.47 -7.23 8.77
N GLY A 574 -8.98 -8.47 8.84
CA GLY A 574 -7.71 -8.86 8.27
C GLY A 574 -7.56 -10.38 8.17
N LEU A 575 -6.41 -10.82 7.70
CA LEU A 575 -6.05 -12.24 7.65
C LEU A 575 -5.24 -12.60 8.90
N PHE A 576 -5.45 -13.79 9.47
CA PHE A 576 -4.65 -14.27 10.60
C PHE A 576 -3.17 -14.39 10.22
N GLY A 577 -2.91 -14.77 9.00
CA GLY A 577 -1.59 -14.81 8.44
C GLY A 577 -0.88 -16.16 8.61
N ARG A 578 -0.06 -16.48 7.63
CA ARG A 578 0.63 -17.78 7.54
C ARG A 578 1.51 -18.06 8.75
N ASP A 579 2.29 -17.09 9.17
CA ASP A 579 3.23 -17.24 10.28
C ASP A 579 2.47 -17.48 11.60
N ASN A 580 1.40 -16.74 11.86
CA ASN A 580 0.58 -16.89 13.06
C ASN A 580 -0.16 -18.25 13.10
N HIS A 581 -0.57 -18.77 11.94
CA HIS A 581 -1.14 -20.13 11.88
C HIS A 581 -0.14 -21.20 12.29
N THR A 582 1.14 -21.10 11.88
CA THR A 582 2.18 -22.04 12.29
C THR A 582 2.57 -21.89 13.77
N ILE A 583 2.50 -20.67 14.31
CA ILE A 583 2.71 -20.40 15.74
C ILE A 583 1.56 -20.96 16.59
N LEU A 584 0.31 -20.80 16.14
CA LEU A 584 -0.85 -21.42 16.80
C LEU A 584 -0.76 -22.94 16.78
N ASP A 585 -0.30 -23.51 15.66
CA ASP A 585 -0.08 -24.94 15.50
C ASP A 585 0.98 -25.45 16.51
N LEU A 586 2.09 -24.73 16.67
CA LEU A 586 3.10 -25.00 17.70
C LEU A 586 2.51 -24.95 19.11
N ALA A 587 1.74 -23.90 19.45
CA ALA A 587 1.13 -23.75 20.76
C ALA A 587 0.25 -24.96 21.12
N LEU A 588 -0.59 -25.40 20.18
CA LEU A 588 -1.48 -26.53 20.34
C LEU A 588 -0.70 -27.87 20.47
N LEU A 589 0.41 -28.02 19.72
CA LEU A 589 1.29 -29.20 19.86
C LEU A 589 1.97 -29.26 21.24
N ILE A 590 2.45 -28.11 21.73
CA ILE A 590 3.08 -28.06 23.08
C ILE A 590 2.04 -28.36 24.16
N GLU A 591 0.84 -27.79 24.07
CA GLU A 591 -0.24 -28.05 25.03
C GLU A 591 -0.66 -29.52 25.04
N ASN A 592 -0.74 -30.15 23.87
CA ASN A 592 -1.05 -31.56 23.76
C ASN A 592 0.07 -32.48 24.28
N GLY A 593 1.34 -32.05 24.17
CA GLY A 593 2.50 -32.87 24.46
C GLY A 593 2.55 -34.12 23.56
N LEU A 594 2.78 -35.29 24.17
CA LEU A 594 2.84 -36.58 23.49
C LEU A 594 1.53 -37.39 23.55
N ASN A 595 0.39 -36.73 23.79
CA ASN A 595 -0.90 -37.39 23.91
C ASN A 595 -1.53 -37.71 22.55
N ASN A 596 -1.92 -38.95 22.32
CA ASN A 596 -2.69 -39.39 21.14
C ASN A 596 -2.11 -38.93 19.79
N CYS A 597 -0.79 -38.95 19.62
CA CYS A 597 -0.09 -38.42 18.45
C CYS A 597 -0.61 -38.98 17.11
N ASP A 598 -1.08 -40.24 17.09
CA ASP A 598 -1.62 -40.85 15.86
C ASP A 598 -2.92 -40.20 15.34
N THR A 599 -3.65 -39.50 16.21
CA THR A 599 -4.98 -38.94 15.91
C THR A 599 -5.09 -37.46 16.19
N PHE A 600 -4.09 -36.89 16.86
CA PHE A 600 -4.10 -35.46 17.20
C PHE A 600 -3.80 -34.60 15.98
N GLN A 601 -4.67 -33.67 15.68
CA GLN A 601 -4.47 -32.62 14.72
C GLN A 601 -4.46 -31.28 15.46
N ALA A 602 -3.34 -30.56 15.41
CA ALA A 602 -3.16 -29.30 16.10
C ALA A 602 -4.00 -28.19 15.43
N ASN A 603 -3.41 -27.39 14.55
CA ASN A 603 -4.16 -26.36 13.84
C ASN A 603 -4.66 -26.92 12.49
N PRO A 604 -5.98 -27.09 12.28
CA PRO A 604 -6.51 -27.64 11.03
C PRO A 604 -6.25 -26.76 9.80
N ALA A 605 -5.93 -25.48 10.00
CA ALA A 605 -5.54 -24.57 8.93
C ALA A 605 -4.14 -24.84 8.38
N VAL A 606 -3.28 -25.55 9.13
CA VAL A 606 -1.92 -25.89 8.73
C VAL A 606 -1.89 -27.32 8.17
N LEU A 607 -1.58 -27.43 6.90
CA LEU A 607 -1.44 -28.73 6.24
C LEU A 607 0.04 -29.11 6.19
N ARG A 608 0.34 -30.30 6.68
CA ARG A 608 1.68 -30.85 6.82
C ARG A 608 1.88 -32.07 5.94
N ASP A 609 3.11 -32.26 5.46
CA ASP A 609 3.48 -33.46 4.72
C ASP A 609 3.30 -34.72 5.59
N VAL A 610 2.89 -35.79 4.93
CA VAL A 610 2.71 -37.11 5.58
C VAL A 610 3.90 -38.04 5.35
N ASP A 611 5.02 -37.52 4.87
CA ASP A 611 6.22 -38.27 4.60
C ASP A 611 6.76 -38.92 5.89
N GLU A 612 7.34 -40.12 5.78
CA GLU A 612 7.97 -40.80 6.89
C GLU A 612 9.16 -39.94 7.40
N LEU A 613 9.10 -39.54 8.66
CA LEU A 613 10.19 -38.84 9.32
C LEU A 613 11.34 -39.81 9.63
N ASP A 614 12.56 -39.38 9.41
CA ASP A 614 13.75 -40.15 9.79
C ASP A 614 13.90 -40.26 11.30
N GLU A 615 14.70 -41.26 11.77
CA GLU A 615 14.90 -41.51 13.18
C GLU A 615 15.47 -40.29 13.94
N GLY A 616 16.31 -39.48 13.30
CA GLY A 616 16.89 -38.31 13.89
C GLY A 616 15.83 -37.21 14.12
N THR A 617 14.97 -36.95 13.13
CA THR A 617 13.85 -36.01 13.26
C THR A 617 12.86 -36.47 14.34
N LEU A 618 12.53 -37.77 14.40
CA LEU A 618 11.68 -38.34 15.46
C LEU A 618 12.28 -38.10 16.84
N ALA A 619 13.61 -38.22 16.97
CA ALA A 619 14.31 -37.97 18.24
C ALA A 619 14.18 -36.47 18.65
N LEU A 620 14.28 -35.52 17.72
CA LEU A 620 14.07 -34.08 18.00
C LEU A 620 12.67 -33.82 18.57
N PHE A 621 11.64 -34.43 18.00
CA PHE A 621 10.27 -34.29 18.50
C PHE A 621 10.09 -34.90 19.89
N ALA A 622 10.69 -36.06 20.11
CA ALA A 622 10.65 -36.73 21.42
C ALA A 622 11.37 -35.89 22.50
N ASP A 623 12.53 -35.33 22.20
CA ASP A 623 13.29 -34.45 23.10
C ASP A 623 12.52 -33.11 23.35
N ALA A 624 11.82 -32.59 22.36
CA ALA A 624 10.97 -31.43 22.49
C ALA A 624 9.66 -31.74 23.26
N GLY A 625 9.30 -32.99 23.44
CA GLY A 625 8.12 -33.41 24.18
C GLY A 625 6.80 -33.15 23.47
N ILE A 626 6.80 -33.07 22.14
CA ILE A 626 5.61 -32.82 21.31
C ILE A 626 5.42 -33.95 20.28
N CYS A 627 4.19 -34.10 19.81
CA CYS A 627 3.86 -35.06 18.76
C CYS A 627 4.62 -34.77 17.47
N PRO A 628 5.19 -35.79 16.81
CA PRO A 628 5.89 -35.61 15.55
C PRO A 628 4.92 -35.24 14.43
N VAL A 629 5.30 -34.22 13.64
CA VAL A 629 4.54 -33.73 12.48
C VAL A 629 5.51 -33.47 11.32
N GLY A 630 5.02 -33.62 10.08
CA GLY A 630 5.78 -33.27 8.89
C GLY A 630 5.95 -31.76 8.69
N LYS A 631 6.66 -31.35 7.63
CA LYS A 631 6.87 -29.95 7.26
C LYS A 631 5.55 -29.32 6.82
N ALA A 632 5.28 -28.08 7.30
CA ALA A 632 4.12 -27.35 6.84
C ALA A 632 4.31 -26.91 5.38
N TYR A 633 3.42 -27.33 4.48
CA TYR A 633 3.51 -26.95 3.07
C TYR A 633 2.41 -25.96 2.64
N ARG A 634 1.31 -25.87 3.41
CA ARG A 634 0.19 -24.98 3.09
C ARG A 634 -0.53 -24.53 4.35
N VAL A 635 -1.02 -23.30 4.30
CA VAL A 635 -1.92 -22.72 5.29
C VAL A 635 -3.19 -22.24 4.59
N THR A 636 -4.34 -22.64 5.11
CA THR A 636 -5.64 -22.09 4.73
C THR A 636 -5.94 -20.90 5.62
N ASP A 637 -6.28 -19.77 5.04
CA ASP A 637 -6.50 -18.51 5.76
C ASP A 637 -7.79 -17.86 5.26
N GLU A 638 -8.49 -17.14 6.11
CA GLU A 638 -9.72 -16.42 5.75
C GLU A 638 -9.73 -15.04 6.41
N TYR A 639 -10.51 -14.11 5.86
CA TYR A 639 -10.72 -12.84 6.52
C TYR A 639 -11.49 -13.05 7.81
N ILE A 640 -11.00 -12.43 8.88
CA ILE A 640 -11.60 -12.49 10.22
C ILE A 640 -11.60 -11.11 10.87
N ASN A 641 -12.44 -10.92 11.88
CA ASN A 641 -12.38 -9.78 12.78
C ASN A 641 -11.33 -10.08 13.85
N MET A 642 -10.20 -9.36 13.85
CA MET A 642 -8.99 -9.84 14.54
C MET A 642 -8.48 -9.00 15.71
N ALA A 643 -8.65 -7.68 15.74
CA ALA A 643 -7.91 -6.86 16.69
C ALA A 643 -8.63 -5.59 17.11
N LYS A 644 -8.26 -5.11 18.29
CA LYS A 644 -8.52 -3.74 18.73
C LYS A 644 -7.27 -2.89 18.45
N ARG A 645 -7.47 -1.69 17.88
CA ARG A 645 -6.41 -0.72 17.63
C ARG A 645 -6.72 0.58 18.36
N THR A 646 -5.74 1.11 19.06
CA THR A 646 -5.84 2.37 19.80
C THR A 646 -4.79 3.35 19.30
N LEU A 647 -5.23 4.56 18.94
CA LEU A 647 -4.37 5.70 18.62
C LEU A 647 -4.76 6.85 19.54
N GLU A 648 -3.77 7.47 20.17
CA GLU A 648 -3.94 8.68 21.00
C GLU A 648 -2.86 9.68 20.63
N GLY A 649 -3.20 10.95 20.69
CA GLY A 649 -2.23 11.99 20.36
C GLY A 649 -2.74 13.39 20.61
N GLN A 650 -1.91 14.35 20.21
CA GLN A 650 -2.10 15.77 20.44
C GLN A 650 -1.77 16.55 19.17
N ASP A 651 -2.59 17.55 18.84
CA ASP A 651 -2.36 18.49 17.77
C ASP A 651 -2.17 19.90 18.35
N ILE A 652 -1.13 20.58 17.88
CA ILE A 652 -0.85 21.98 18.19
C ILE A 652 -0.90 22.78 16.90
N GLY A 653 -1.72 23.83 16.87
CA GLY A 653 -1.79 24.77 15.76
C GLY A 653 -1.48 26.20 16.23
N VAL A 654 -0.61 26.89 15.48
CA VAL A 654 -0.35 28.31 15.67
C VAL A 654 -0.54 29.03 14.35
N ASN A 655 -1.53 29.89 14.29
CA ASN A 655 -1.84 30.72 13.14
C ASN A 655 -1.61 32.17 13.54
N TYR A 656 -0.76 32.89 12.77
CA TYR A 656 -0.48 34.28 13.05
C TYR A 656 -0.48 35.08 11.75
N ASP A 657 -1.45 36.00 11.62
CA ASP A 657 -1.60 36.90 10.50
C ASP A 657 -1.30 38.33 11.01
N PHE A 658 -0.30 39.01 10.44
CA PHE A 658 0.07 40.34 10.88
C PHE A 658 0.53 41.23 9.71
N ASP A 659 0.23 42.52 9.81
CA ASP A 659 0.57 43.50 8.82
C ASP A 659 1.68 44.43 9.31
N THR A 660 2.59 44.76 8.40
CA THR A 660 3.68 45.70 8.61
C THR A 660 3.87 46.65 7.44
N LYS A 661 4.72 47.66 7.56
CA LYS A 661 5.16 48.51 6.44
C LYS A 661 5.85 47.67 5.33
N LEU A 662 6.35 46.51 5.64
CA LEU A 662 7.00 45.59 4.70
C LEU A 662 5.99 44.69 3.97
N GLY A 663 4.74 44.66 4.35
CA GLY A 663 3.67 43.86 3.79
C GLY A 663 2.93 43.02 4.81
N GLU A 664 2.05 42.17 4.30
CA GLU A 664 1.25 41.21 5.04
C GLU A 664 2.06 39.91 5.24
N PHE A 665 2.06 39.37 6.44
CA PHE A 665 2.75 38.15 6.81
C PHE A 665 1.75 37.15 7.38
N ARG A 666 1.98 35.87 7.07
CA ARG A 666 1.23 34.74 7.62
C ARG A 666 2.18 33.66 8.07
N LEU A 667 2.06 33.26 9.33
CA LEU A 667 2.72 32.10 9.90
C LEU A 667 1.67 31.04 10.19
N ARG A 668 1.93 29.81 9.75
CA ARG A 668 1.13 28.62 10.04
C ARG A 668 2.07 27.54 10.54
N TYR A 669 1.91 27.13 11.78
CA TYR A 669 2.62 26.03 12.36
C TYR A 669 1.63 24.99 12.85
N ASN A 670 1.85 23.73 12.47
CA ASN A 670 1.09 22.60 12.98
C ASN A 670 2.08 21.51 13.40
N ALA A 671 1.84 20.94 14.57
CA ALA A 671 2.55 19.78 15.08
C ALA A 671 1.54 18.73 15.52
N THR A 672 1.79 17.48 15.16
CA THR A 672 1.09 16.30 15.65
C THR A 672 2.09 15.46 16.44
N PHE A 673 1.72 15.09 17.65
CA PHE A 673 2.41 14.13 18.49
C PHE A 673 1.49 12.93 18.68
N THR A 674 1.95 11.75 18.34
CA THR A 674 1.25 10.50 18.60
C THR A 674 1.81 9.92 19.89
N ASP A 675 0.98 9.79 20.91
CA ASP A 675 1.38 9.31 22.24
C ASP A 675 1.26 7.79 22.34
N THR A 676 0.28 7.22 21.60
CA THR A 676 -0.01 5.78 21.60
C THR A 676 -0.38 5.33 20.19
N PHE A 677 0.20 4.22 19.75
CA PHE A 677 -0.28 3.45 18.61
C PHE A 677 -0.15 1.96 18.96
N GLU A 678 -1.21 1.41 19.49
CA GLU A 678 -1.23 0.05 20.01
C GLU A 678 -2.23 -0.83 19.27
N GLN A 679 -1.84 -2.05 18.98
CA GLN A 679 -2.73 -3.08 18.45
C GLN A 679 -2.80 -4.26 19.42
N VAL A 680 -3.96 -4.42 20.04
CA VAL A 680 -4.25 -5.48 21.01
C VAL A 680 -4.90 -6.64 20.27
N PRO A 681 -4.33 -7.85 20.33
CA PRO A 681 -4.88 -9.02 19.65
C PRO A 681 -6.18 -9.50 20.31
N THR A 682 -7.04 -10.14 19.52
CA THR A 682 -8.25 -10.82 19.96
C THR A 682 -8.30 -12.23 19.40
N GLY A 683 -9.15 -13.12 19.94
CA GLY A 683 -9.30 -14.48 19.43
C GLY A 683 -8.00 -15.29 19.44
N ASN A 684 -7.68 -15.95 18.35
CA ASN A 684 -6.48 -16.80 18.21
C ASN A 684 -5.18 -16.01 18.38
N PHE A 685 -5.17 -14.73 18.01
CA PHE A 685 -4.02 -13.87 18.25
C PHE A 685 -3.76 -13.64 19.74
N ALA A 686 -4.81 -13.41 20.54
CA ALA A 686 -4.67 -13.29 21.97
C ALA A 686 -4.21 -14.61 22.60
N ALA A 687 -4.67 -15.74 22.07
CA ALA A 687 -4.26 -17.05 22.54
C ALA A 687 -2.74 -17.31 22.35
N ILE A 688 -2.19 -16.98 21.17
CA ILE A 688 -0.74 -17.14 20.93
C ILE A 688 0.09 -16.14 21.75
N GLN A 689 -0.38 -14.92 21.94
CA GLN A 689 0.29 -13.94 22.78
C GLN A 689 0.28 -14.37 24.25
N GLN A 690 -0.86 -14.87 24.77
CA GLN A 690 -0.95 -15.39 26.11
C GLN A 690 -0.06 -16.62 26.30
N ALA A 691 -0.04 -17.54 25.34
CA ALA A 691 0.83 -18.70 25.35
C ALA A 691 2.32 -18.33 25.44
N GLN A 692 2.74 -17.24 24.77
CA GLN A 692 4.10 -16.72 24.88
C GLN A 692 4.35 -16.06 26.24
N ALA A 693 3.41 -15.26 26.76
CA ALA A 693 3.52 -14.64 28.06
C ALA A 693 3.58 -15.66 29.21
N ASP A 694 2.90 -16.80 29.06
CA ASP A 694 2.93 -17.92 30.01
C ASP A 694 4.18 -18.80 29.85
N GLY A 695 5.06 -18.49 28.88
CA GLY A 695 6.28 -19.24 28.59
C GLY A 695 6.05 -20.56 27.87
N LEU A 696 4.84 -20.81 27.34
CA LEU A 696 4.53 -21.99 26.55
C LEU A 696 5.21 -21.89 25.16
N ILE A 697 5.12 -20.71 24.52
CA ILE A 697 5.85 -20.38 23.28
C ILE A 697 7.11 -19.61 23.68
N PRO A 698 8.31 -20.01 23.23
CA PRO A 698 9.55 -19.28 23.52
C PRO A 698 9.55 -17.85 22.94
N GLU A 699 10.27 -16.93 23.63
CA GLU A 699 10.38 -15.52 23.19
C GLU A 699 11.03 -15.32 21.82
N TYR A 700 11.88 -16.25 21.36
CA TYR A 700 12.49 -16.19 20.03
C TYR A 700 11.51 -16.47 18.87
N VAL A 701 10.31 -16.96 19.15
CA VAL A 701 9.23 -17.10 18.18
C VAL A 701 8.57 -15.73 18.03
N ASP A 702 8.88 -15.05 16.95
CA ASP A 702 8.48 -13.65 16.71
C ASP A 702 6.99 -13.53 16.38
N LEU A 703 6.21 -12.99 17.31
CA LEU A 703 4.80 -12.64 17.12
C LEU A 703 4.70 -11.29 16.41
N LYS A 704 4.18 -11.28 15.18
CA LYS A 704 4.15 -10.07 14.36
C LYS A 704 2.79 -9.37 14.35
N GLY A 705 2.84 -8.02 14.29
CA GLY A 705 1.67 -7.18 14.05
C GLY A 705 0.85 -6.85 15.28
N PHE A 706 1.42 -7.01 16.51
CA PHE A 706 0.76 -6.69 17.78
C PHE A 706 1.67 -5.93 18.72
N GLY A 707 1.06 -5.31 19.75
CA GLY A 707 1.74 -4.50 20.73
C GLY A 707 1.85 -3.04 20.30
N ASN A 708 2.87 -2.37 20.79
CA ASN A 708 3.14 -0.97 20.45
C ASN A 708 3.74 -0.88 19.05
N LEU A 709 3.04 -0.18 18.16
CA LEU A 709 3.48 0.09 16.79
C LEU A 709 4.07 1.48 16.61
N LEU A 710 4.05 2.31 17.67
CA LEU A 710 4.59 3.67 17.63
C LEU A 710 6.12 3.63 17.56
N GLY A 711 6.69 4.45 16.69
CA GLY A 711 8.13 4.50 16.44
C GLY A 711 8.66 3.31 15.64
N ILE A 712 7.81 2.53 14.98
CA ILE A 712 8.20 1.32 14.23
C ILE A 712 7.65 1.40 12.79
N ASP A 713 8.49 1.02 11.81
CA ASP A 713 8.12 0.83 10.39
C ASP A 713 7.30 1.98 9.79
N GLY A 714 7.75 3.22 10.00
CA GLY A 714 7.15 4.43 9.43
C GLY A 714 6.06 5.09 10.29
N ASN A 715 5.72 4.53 11.45
CA ASN A 715 4.81 5.13 12.43
C ASN A 715 5.58 6.05 13.37
N TYR A 716 6.10 7.15 12.86
CA TYR A 716 6.83 8.14 13.66
C TYR A 716 5.91 8.82 14.69
N ASP A 717 6.45 9.19 15.84
CA ASP A 717 5.75 9.79 16.96
C ASP A 717 5.47 11.29 16.77
N GLU A 718 6.27 11.99 15.95
CA GLU A 718 6.12 13.43 15.72
C GLU A 718 6.12 13.81 14.24
N LYS A 719 5.31 14.83 13.92
CA LYS A 719 5.28 15.48 12.61
C LYS A 719 5.05 16.97 12.76
N HIS A 720 5.92 17.78 12.14
CA HIS A 720 5.82 19.23 12.19
C HIS A 720 5.71 19.81 10.78
N SER A 721 4.85 20.79 10.62
CA SER A 721 4.79 21.62 9.41
C SER A 721 4.81 23.10 9.80
N LEU A 722 5.66 23.86 9.12
CA LEU A 722 5.78 25.31 9.27
C LEU A 722 5.65 25.94 7.91
N LYS A 723 4.80 26.98 7.79
CA LYS A 723 4.70 27.79 6.58
C LYS A 723 4.71 29.27 6.95
N PHE A 724 5.66 29.98 6.37
CA PHE A 724 5.76 31.42 6.45
C PHE A 724 5.49 32.03 5.07
N SER A 725 4.54 32.96 4.97
CA SER A 725 4.15 33.59 3.72
C SER A 725 4.18 35.10 3.87
N TRP A 726 4.59 35.80 2.80
CA TRP A 726 4.66 37.24 2.69
C TRP A 726 3.96 37.72 1.43
N ARG A 727 3.29 38.86 1.53
CA ARG A 727 2.67 39.52 0.38
C ARG A 727 2.84 41.06 0.48
N LYS A 728 3.25 41.68 -0.63
CA LYS A 728 3.28 43.15 -0.76
C LYS A 728 3.01 43.55 -2.21
N GLY A 729 1.88 44.24 -2.42
CA GLY A 729 1.46 44.62 -3.77
C GLY A 729 1.35 43.43 -4.71
N PRO A 730 2.04 43.43 -5.87
CA PRO A 730 1.98 42.33 -6.82
C PRO A 730 2.84 41.13 -6.41
N TRP A 731 3.76 41.26 -5.44
CA TRP A 731 4.69 40.25 -5.03
C TRP A 731 4.14 39.40 -3.89
N GLY A 732 4.49 38.12 -3.90
CA GLY A 732 4.37 37.27 -2.72
C GLY A 732 5.43 36.18 -2.72
N ALA A 733 5.80 35.74 -1.52
CA ALA A 733 6.76 34.68 -1.31
C ALA A 733 6.29 33.73 -0.19
N SER A 734 6.75 32.51 -0.21
CA SER A 734 6.55 31.58 0.91
C SER A 734 7.75 30.68 1.11
N LEU A 735 8.00 30.36 2.39
CA LEU A 735 8.93 29.31 2.84
C LEU A 735 8.11 28.33 3.67
N SER A 736 8.27 27.04 3.44
CA SER A 736 7.65 26.00 4.26
C SER A 736 8.64 24.90 4.57
N GLY A 737 8.46 24.27 5.74
CA GLY A 737 9.24 23.13 6.19
C GLY A 737 8.32 22.02 6.68
N LEU A 738 8.72 20.77 6.44
CA LEU A 738 8.07 19.55 6.93
C LEU A 738 9.13 18.68 7.58
N LYS A 739 8.97 18.39 8.89
CA LYS A 739 9.75 17.40 9.63
C LYS A 739 8.88 16.19 9.92
N LYS A 740 9.45 15.01 9.71
CA LYS A 740 8.93 13.71 10.17
C LYS A 740 9.91 13.14 11.18
N GLY A 741 9.41 12.55 12.26
CA GLY A 741 10.22 11.91 13.31
C GLY A 741 11.01 10.72 12.81
N ASP A 742 11.87 10.19 13.63
CA ASP A 742 12.60 8.95 13.42
C ASP A 742 11.75 7.74 13.78
N PHE A 743 12.19 6.57 13.34
CA PHE A 743 11.55 5.30 13.67
C PHE A 743 12.50 4.12 13.48
N ILE A 744 12.19 3.00 14.13
CA ILE A 744 12.94 1.75 14.04
C ILE A 744 12.42 0.95 12.84
N GLN A 745 13.33 0.32 12.11
CA GLN A 745 12.98 -0.69 11.10
C GLN A 745 13.02 -2.08 11.73
N SER A 746 11.84 -2.65 12.02
CA SER A 746 11.68 -3.87 12.85
C SER A 746 12.40 -5.11 12.32
N LYS A 747 12.67 -5.17 11.01
CA LYS A 747 13.40 -6.30 10.39
C LYS A 747 14.90 -6.25 10.57
N LEU A 748 15.44 -5.14 11.05
CA LEU A 748 16.88 -4.89 11.16
C LEU A 748 17.28 -4.81 12.63
N THR A 749 17.70 -5.96 13.17
CA THR A 749 18.24 -6.07 14.53
C THR A 749 19.54 -6.86 14.48
N LEU A 750 20.59 -6.37 15.16
CA LEU A 750 21.85 -7.08 15.30
C LEU A 750 21.74 -8.17 16.38
N ALA A 751 22.71 -9.08 16.41
CA ALA A 751 22.75 -10.18 17.37
C ALA A 751 22.84 -9.72 18.85
N ASP A 752 23.29 -8.49 19.09
CA ASP A 752 23.36 -7.88 20.43
C ASP A 752 22.06 -7.13 20.82
N GLY A 753 21.02 -7.19 19.98
CA GLY A 753 19.75 -6.51 20.19
C GLY A 753 19.71 -5.06 19.69
N THR A 754 20.79 -4.55 19.07
CA THR A 754 20.78 -3.19 18.49
C THR A 754 19.82 -3.11 17.32
N GLU A 755 18.87 -2.18 17.38
CA GLU A 755 17.88 -1.93 16.32
C GLU A 755 18.35 -0.87 15.34
N TYR A 756 17.94 -0.97 14.08
CA TYR A 756 18.26 0.03 13.05
C TYR A 756 17.29 1.20 13.10
N VAL A 757 17.78 2.37 13.43
CA VAL A 757 16.99 3.61 13.48
C VAL A 757 17.11 4.35 12.14
N ILE A 758 15.96 4.62 11.51
CA ILE A 758 15.83 5.52 10.37
C ILE A 758 15.67 6.94 10.93
N PRO A 759 16.63 7.83 10.72
CA PRO A 759 16.64 9.15 11.35
C PRO A 759 15.52 10.05 10.79
N SER A 760 15.16 11.08 11.57
CA SER A 760 14.18 12.08 11.17
C SER A 760 14.61 12.81 9.89
N MET A 761 13.63 13.17 9.06
CA MET A 761 13.83 13.88 7.79
C MET A 761 13.14 15.24 7.79
N THR A 762 13.84 16.27 7.35
CA THR A 762 13.30 17.64 7.24
C THR A 762 13.49 18.17 5.82
N THR A 763 12.40 18.47 5.13
CA THR A 763 12.41 19.11 3.81
C THR A 763 11.91 20.55 3.89
N MET A 764 12.46 21.42 3.05
CA MET A 764 12.07 22.84 2.94
C MET A 764 11.61 23.15 1.51
N ASP A 765 10.54 23.94 1.37
CA ASP A 765 10.07 24.44 0.09
C ASP A 765 10.07 25.97 0.08
N ALA A 766 10.45 26.56 -1.06
CA ALA A 766 10.41 28.00 -1.25
C ALA A 766 9.64 28.36 -2.54
N SER A 767 8.94 29.48 -2.52
CA SER A 767 8.32 29.99 -3.75
C SER A 767 8.22 31.51 -3.73
N VAL A 768 8.23 32.08 -4.93
CA VAL A 768 7.96 33.50 -5.20
C VAL A 768 6.98 33.61 -6.34
N TYR A 769 6.08 34.58 -6.28
CA TYR A 769 5.19 34.90 -7.38
C TYR A 769 5.08 36.38 -7.62
N TYR A 770 4.78 36.75 -8.87
CA TYR A 770 4.51 38.09 -9.30
C TYR A 770 3.17 38.17 -10.06
N ARG A 771 2.31 39.12 -9.67
CA ARG A 771 1.04 39.41 -10.35
C ARG A 771 1.22 40.58 -11.28
N PHE A 772 0.71 40.47 -12.49
CA PHE A 772 0.80 41.53 -13.50
C PHE A 772 -0.41 41.50 -14.41
N ASN A 773 -0.60 42.58 -15.15
CA ASN A 773 -1.64 42.65 -16.17
C ASN A 773 -1.04 42.25 -17.52
N LEU A 774 -1.68 41.27 -18.18
CA LEU A 774 -1.32 40.82 -19.53
C LEU A 774 -2.46 41.10 -20.49
N GLY A 775 -2.34 42.21 -21.27
CA GLY A 775 -3.35 42.58 -22.28
C GLY A 775 -4.75 42.84 -21.72
N GLY A 776 -4.88 43.35 -20.48
CA GLY A 776 -6.15 43.60 -19.81
C GLY A 776 -6.62 42.50 -18.87
N THR A 777 -5.96 41.38 -18.83
CA THR A 777 -6.27 40.23 -17.96
C THR A 777 -5.29 40.11 -16.78
N ASN A 778 -5.73 39.52 -15.67
CA ASN A 778 -4.86 39.30 -14.52
C ASN A 778 -4.00 38.05 -14.74
N ALA A 779 -2.69 38.21 -14.63
CA ALA A 779 -1.76 37.09 -14.73
C ALA A 779 -0.90 36.96 -13.46
N ARG A 780 -0.50 35.73 -13.14
CA ARG A 780 0.38 35.42 -12.03
C ARG A 780 1.45 34.41 -12.47
N LEU A 781 2.71 34.85 -12.47
CA LEU A 781 3.85 33.93 -12.65
C LEU A 781 4.38 33.49 -11.28
N LYS A 782 4.55 32.22 -11.09
CA LYS A 782 5.10 31.62 -9.86
C LYS A 782 6.32 30.77 -10.19
N LEU A 783 7.39 30.97 -9.45
CA LEU A 783 8.58 30.13 -9.42
C LEU A 783 8.67 29.46 -8.05
N ALA A 784 9.01 28.19 -8.01
CA ALA A 784 9.14 27.47 -6.75
C ALA A 784 10.18 26.38 -6.82
N VAL A 785 10.71 26.09 -5.64
CA VAL A 785 11.64 24.98 -5.39
C VAL A 785 11.06 24.15 -4.26
N LYS A 786 10.83 22.89 -4.51
CA LYS A 786 10.51 21.89 -3.47
C LYS A 786 11.81 21.23 -3.03
N ASN A 787 11.85 20.87 -1.75
CA ASN A 787 13.04 20.31 -1.13
C ASN A 787 14.29 21.18 -1.41
N LEU A 788 14.22 22.45 -1.02
CA LEU A 788 15.28 23.47 -1.23
C LEU A 788 16.63 23.04 -0.67
N ASN A 789 16.62 22.33 0.46
CA ASN A 789 17.81 21.79 1.12
C ASN A 789 18.35 20.51 0.46
N ASP A 790 17.71 20.03 -0.59
CA ASP A 790 18.10 18.82 -1.34
C ASP A 790 18.29 17.59 -0.46
N GLU A 791 17.40 17.43 0.53
CA GLU A 791 17.47 16.33 1.47
C GLU A 791 17.12 15.02 0.78
N ARG A 792 17.95 14.00 0.96
CA ARG A 792 17.71 12.65 0.45
C ARG A 792 17.14 11.80 1.58
N ALA A 793 16.28 10.86 1.23
CA ALA A 793 15.66 9.98 2.23
C ALA A 793 16.72 9.15 2.98
N PRO A 794 16.56 8.91 4.28
CA PRO A 794 17.47 8.05 5.03
C PRO A 794 17.55 6.64 4.44
N LEU A 795 18.75 6.02 4.54
CA LEU A 795 18.96 4.65 4.07
C LEU A 795 18.10 3.65 4.86
N ALA A 796 17.50 2.70 4.16
CA ALA A 796 16.66 1.64 4.74
C ALA A 796 16.78 0.34 3.95
N ASP A 797 16.39 -0.77 4.56
CA ASP A 797 16.19 -2.04 3.87
C ASP A 797 14.93 -1.97 3.01
N SER A 798 15.06 -1.53 1.78
CA SER A 798 13.97 -1.36 0.83
C SER A 798 14.50 -1.38 -0.60
N PHE A 799 13.61 -1.55 -1.59
CA PHE A 799 13.93 -1.72 -3.01
C PHE A 799 14.81 -0.62 -3.62
N TYR A 800 14.71 0.61 -3.11
CA TYR A 800 15.49 1.76 -3.59
C TYR A 800 16.41 2.32 -2.51
N GLY A 801 16.64 1.56 -1.43
CA GLY A 801 17.49 1.96 -0.33
C GLY A 801 16.88 2.99 0.63
N PHE A 802 15.55 3.17 0.62
CA PHE A 802 14.85 4.04 1.57
C PHE A 802 13.44 3.52 1.87
N PHE A 803 12.86 3.95 2.99
CA PHE A 803 11.51 3.53 3.42
C PHE A 803 10.44 4.36 2.70
N ALA A 804 9.95 3.83 1.56
CA ALA A 804 9.08 4.57 0.63
C ALA A 804 7.70 4.93 1.21
N ASP A 805 7.19 4.20 2.19
CA ASP A 805 5.90 4.50 2.86
C ASP A 805 5.99 5.77 3.73
N ALA A 806 7.17 6.09 4.27
CA ALA A 806 7.39 7.27 5.08
C ALA A 806 8.08 8.41 4.34
N HIS A 807 8.96 8.13 3.37
CA HIS A 807 9.83 9.11 2.74
C HIS A 807 9.71 9.14 1.22
N GLN A 808 10.14 10.25 0.62
CA GLN A 808 10.32 10.41 -0.83
C GLN A 808 11.77 10.81 -1.10
N ASP A 809 12.39 10.26 -2.14
CA ASP A 809 13.81 10.43 -2.45
C ASP A 809 14.07 11.09 -3.81
N TYR A 810 13.23 12.04 -4.22
CA TYR A 810 13.40 12.76 -5.48
C TYR A 810 14.48 13.86 -5.45
N GLY A 811 15.00 14.24 -4.27
CA GLY A 811 15.85 15.41 -4.14
C GLY A 811 15.09 16.71 -4.47
N ARG A 812 15.81 17.71 -4.98
CA ARG A 812 15.27 19.03 -5.30
C ARG A 812 14.45 19.03 -6.59
N ASN A 813 13.27 19.68 -6.54
CA ASN A 813 12.37 19.84 -7.69
C ASN A 813 12.07 21.32 -7.91
N TYR A 814 12.18 21.77 -9.16
CA TYR A 814 11.87 23.13 -9.57
C TYR A 814 10.57 23.15 -10.36
N TYR A 815 9.75 24.19 -10.18
CA TYR A 815 8.63 24.40 -11.09
C TYR A 815 8.36 25.88 -11.40
N VAL A 816 7.85 26.10 -12.60
CA VAL A 816 7.29 27.37 -13.03
C VAL A 816 5.80 27.18 -13.30
N SER A 817 4.97 28.14 -12.89
CA SER A 817 3.53 28.12 -13.18
C SER A 817 3.07 29.51 -13.60
N LEU A 818 2.31 29.56 -14.68
CA LEU A 818 1.62 30.77 -15.17
C LEU A 818 0.11 30.53 -15.06
N ARG A 819 -0.57 31.43 -14.36
CA ARG A 819 -2.04 31.48 -14.29
C ARG A 819 -2.52 32.80 -14.91
N ILE A 820 -3.58 32.70 -15.71
CA ILE A 820 -4.27 33.84 -16.36
C ILE A 820 -5.75 33.75 -15.98
N ASP A 821 -6.32 34.85 -15.49
CA ASP A 821 -7.73 34.94 -15.09
C ASP A 821 -8.39 36.08 -15.93
N MET A 822 -9.43 35.73 -16.72
CA MET A 822 -10.15 36.62 -17.64
C MET A 822 -11.61 36.83 -17.19
#